data_800a60839691d94b834a0df924d8eb2c
#
_entry.id   800a60839691d94b834a0df924d8eb2c
#
_cell.length_a   1.000
_cell.length_b   1.000
_cell.length_c   1.000
_cell.angle_alpha   90.00
_cell.angle_beta   90.00
_cell.angle_gamma   90.00
#
_symmetry.space_group_name_H-M   'P 1'
#
loop_
_entity.id
_entity.type
_entity.pdbx_description
1 polymer ?
#
loop_
_entity_poly.entity_id
_entity_poly.type
_entity_poly.pdbx_seq_one_letter_code
_entity_poly.pdbx_strand_id
1 'polypeptide(L)'
;MKDNKSASLFQKEQVMESLKQSFVKLNPRVMIKNPIMFTVEVVTVVMLIVCFLSLGTSEYGAFGYNFLVFVILFVTLLFANFAEAIAEARGKAQADSLRKTREETPAKVLVDGKIHTVSSSRLKKGDYFICEAGDTIPADGEIVEGLASIDESAITGESAPVIREAGGDKSSVTGGTKVLSDKIKVLVTQQPGESFLDKMIALVEGATRQKTPNEIALTILLAGFTLVFVIVCVTLIPMADYTNIDHPGTYISIAAIISLFVCLIPTTIGGLLSAIGIAGMDRALRANVITKSGKAVETAGDIDTLLLDKTGTITIGNRKATKFHSASGVDENLFVEACLLSSLSDETPEGKSIIELGRENGHRMRDLNTTGAHMIKFTAETKCSGVDLQDGTQIRKGAFDAIRKIVENAGNKFPKEIEEVIAVITSNGGTPLVVCVNQKVTGVIELQDIIKPGIQERFERLRRMGVKTVMVTGDNPLTAKYIAEKAGVDDFIAEAKPEDKMEYIKKEQQAGKLVAMMGDGTNDAPALAQANVGLAMNSGTQAAKEAGNMVDLDNDPTKLIEIVEIGKQLLMTRGTLTTFSIANDVAKYFAIIPALFMVAIPQLAPLNIMGLHSPETAILSAVIFNAIIIPILIPLALKGVQYKPIGASALLRRNLLIYGVGGVIAPFVGIKLIDMIVSLFF
;
A
#
# COMPACT_ATOMS: atom_id res chain seq x y z
N MET A 1 -17.91 2.90 16.39
CA MET A 1 -18.32 2.18 15.16
C MET A 1 -19.37 3.02 14.47
N LYS A 2 -18.99 3.92 13.54
CA LYS A 2 -19.92 4.56 12.62
C LYS A 2 -19.92 3.74 11.35
N ASP A 3 -21.09 3.31 10.91
CA ASP A 3 -21.31 2.60 9.65
C ASP A 3 -20.58 3.33 8.50
N ASN A 4 -19.44 2.80 8.07
CA ASN A 4 -18.88 3.09 6.77
C ASN A 4 -19.88 2.51 5.76
N LYS A 5 -20.83 3.33 5.28
CA LYS A 5 -21.61 3.02 4.09
C LYS A 5 -20.60 2.61 3.03
N SER A 6 -20.58 1.33 2.67
CA SER A 6 -19.79 0.80 1.57
C SER A 6 -20.04 1.72 0.38
N ALA A 7 -19.03 2.53 0.02
CA ALA A 7 -19.14 3.42 -1.13
C ALA A 7 -19.51 2.53 -2.32
N SER A 8 -20.64 2.84 -2.96
CA SER A 8 -21.13 2.10 -4.13
C SER A 8 -19.97 1.95 -5.11
N LEU A 9 -19.76 0.73 -5.63
CA LEU A 9 -18.72 0.44 -6.64
C LEU A 9 -18.84 1.36 -7.86
N PHE A 10 -20.05 1.85 -8.12
CA PHE A 10 -20.41 2.68 -9.26
C PHE A 10 -21.13 3.94 -8.76
N GLN A 11 -20.41 5.05 -8.64
CA GLN A 11 -21.01 6.36 -8.42
C GLN A 11 -21.43 6.96 -9.77
N LYS A 12 -22.59 7.58 -9.85
CA LYS A 12 -23.17 8.08 -11.10
C LYS A 12 -22.22 9.03 -11.86
N GLU A 13 -21.53 9.90 -11.15
CA GLU A 13 -20.59 10.86 -11.74
C GLU A 13 -19.35 10.15 -12.33
N GLN A 14 -18.79 9.17 -11.60
CA GLN A 14 -17.66 8.37 -12.06
C GLN A 14 -18.02 7.52 -13.27
N VAL A 15 -19.22 6.93 -13.29
CA VAL A 15 -19.72 6.15 -14.44
C VAL A 15 -19.85 7.04 -15.67
N MET A 16 -20.43 8.22 -15.54
CA MET A 16 -20.61 9.15 -16.67
C MET A 16 -19.28 9.62 -17.23
N GLU A 17 -18.34 10.00 -16.37
CA GLU A 17 -16.99 10.41 -16.81
C GLU A 17 -16.25 9.23 -17.45
N SER A 18 -16.32 8.04 -16.87
CA SER A 18 -15.70 6.84 -17.45
C SER A 18 -16.29 6.46 -18.80
N LEU A 19 -17.58 6.64 -18.98
CA LEU A 19 -18.24 6.43 -20.28
C LEU A 19 -17.68 7.39 -21.33
N LYS A 20 -17.50 8.67 -21.00
CA LYS A 20 -16.90 9.66 -21.88
C LYS A 20 -15.43 9.32 -22.19
N GLN A 21 -14.66 8.92 -21.17
CA GLN A 21 -13.26 8.54 -21.33
C GLN A 21 -13.09 7.28 -22.18
N SER A 22 -14.06 6.36 -22.18
CA SER A 22 -14.00 5.14 -23.01
C SER A 22 -13.96 5.45 -24.50
N PHE A 23 -14.60 6.55 -24.94
CA PHE A 23 -14.50 7.04 -26.32
C PHE A 23 -13.15 7.73 -26.61
N VAL A 24 -12.64 8.53 -25.66
CA VAL A 24 -11.34 9.21 -25.80
C VAL A 24 -10.21 8.19 -25.93
N LYS A 25 -10.31 7.07 -25.22
CA LYS A 25 -9.32 5.99 -25.24
C LYS A 25 -9.31 5.18 -26.57
N LEU A 26 -10.27 5.37 -27.46
CA LEU A 26 -10.22 4.80 -28.81
C LEU A 26 -9.13 5.44 -29.71
N ASN A 27 -8.35 6.37 -29.18
CA ASN A 27 -7.22 6.92 -29.92
C ASN A 27 -6.15 5.84 -30.13
N PRO A 28 -5.75 5.49 -31.37
CA PRO A 28 -4.78 4.41 -31.65
C PRO A 28 -3.44 4.58 -30.94
N ARG A 29 -3.01 5.83 -30.66
CA ARG A 29 -1.78 6.11 -29.89
C ARG A 29 -1.88 5.65 -28.42
N VAL A 30 -3.09 5.59 -27.88
CA VAL A 30 -3.36 5.09 -26.53
C VAL A 30 -3.50 3.58 -26.58
N MET A 31 -4.28 3.07 -27.53
CA MET A 31 -4.59 1.65 -27.69
C MET A 31 -3.36 0.80 -27.98
N ILE A 32 -2.36 1.29 -28.69
CA ILE A 32 -1.11 0.55 -29.01
C ILE A 32 -0.34 0.08 -27.77
N LYS A 33 -0.59 0.71 -26.62
CA LYS A 33 -0.01 0.28 -25.32
C LYS A 33 -0.56 -1.06 -24.84
N ASN A 34 -1.73 -1.47 -25.37
CA ASN A 34 -2.37 -2.76 -25.14
C ASN A 34 -2.50 -3.48 -26.51
N PRO A 35 -1.55 -4.35 -26.88
CA PRO A 35 -1.49 -4.93 -28.22
C PRO A 35 -2.72 -5.76 -28.56
N ILE A 36 -3.37 -6.39 -27.58
CA ILE A 36 -4.58 -7.20 -27.79
C ILE A 36 -5.74 -6.30 -28.21
N MET A 37 -6.03 -5.26 -27.41
CA MET A 37 -7.14 -4.36 -27.70
C MET A 37 -6.88 -3.51 -28.94
N PHE A 38 -5.62 -3.16 -29.22
CA PHE A 38 -5.24 -2.50 -30.46
C PHE A 38 -5.53 -3.39 -31.69
N THR A 39 -5.25 -4.68 -31.58
CA THR A 39 -5.58 -5.63 -32.66
C THR A 39 -7.11 -5.70 -32.88
N VAL A 40 -7.90 -5.73 -31.81
CA VAL A 40 -9.37 -5.68 -31.90
C VAL A 40 -9.84 -4.38 -32.58
N GLU A 41 -9.20 -3.25 -32.25
CA GLU A 41 -9.51 -1.95 -32.87
C GLU A 41 -9.25 -2.00 -34.39
N VAL A 42 -8.08 -2.49 -34.80
CA VAL A 42 -7.73 -2.63 -36.23
C VAL A 42 -8.75 -3.52 -36.95
N VAL A 43 -9.10 -4.65 -36.36
CA VAL A 43 -10.08 -5.59 -36.93
C VAL A 43 -11.49 -4.96 -36.97
N THR A 44 -11.85 -4.14 -35.99
CA THR A 44 -13.12 -3.39 -36.00
C THR A 44 -13.16 -2.38 -37.15
N VAL A 45 -12.06 -1.69 -37.44
CA VAL A 45 -11.94 -0.81 -38.60
C VAL A 45 -12.04 -1.58 -39.91
N VAL A 46 -11.39 -2.77 -40.00
CA VAL A 46 -11.53 -3.65 -41.18
C VAL A 46 -12.99 -4.06 -41.35
N MET A 47 -13.69 -4.41 -40.27
CA MET A 47 -15.11 -4.76 -40.33
C MET A 47 -15.99 -3.60 -40.81
N LEU A 48 -15.66 -2.37 -40.42
CA LEU A 48 -16.33 -1.16 -40.94
C LEU A 48 -16.14 -1.01 -42.45
N ILE A 49 -14.93 -1.27 -42.95
CA ILE A 49 -14.65 -1.27 -44.40
C ILE A 49 -15.49 -2.36 -45.11
N VAL A 50 -15.54 -3.56 -44.52
CA VAL A 50 -16.37 -4.66 -45.04
C VAL A 50 -17.85 -4.29 -45.10
N CYS A 51 -18.37 -3.56 -44.10
CA CYS A 51 -19.74 -3.03 -44.13
C CYS A 51 -19.96 -2.10 -45.33
N PHE A 52 -19.05 -1.21 -45.64
CA PHE A 52 -19.18 -0.32 -46.80
C PHE A 52 -19.10 -1.09 -48.13
N LEU A 53 -18.21 -2.07 -48.22
CA LEU A 53 -18.09 -2.92 -49.42
C LEU A 53 -19.35 -3.74 -49.66
N SER A 54 -20.00 -4.23 -48.60
CA SER A 54 -21.24 -5.01 -48.68
C SER A 54 -22.47 -4.24 -49.13
N LEU A 55 -22.39 -2.89 -49.20
CA LEU A 55 -23.44 -2.07 -49.84
C LEU A 55 -23.42 -2.11 -51.36
N GLY A 56 -22.25 -2.44 -51.94
CA GLY A 56 -22.09 -2.47 -53.41
C GLY A 56 -22.16 -3.88 -54.03
N THR A 57 -21.83 -4.92 -53.27
CA THR A 57 -21.77 -6.31 -53.79
C THR A 57 -22.18 -7.33 -52.71
N SER A 58 -22.81 -8.42 -53.13
CA SER A 58 -23.18 -9.53 -52.20
C SER A 58 -22.00 -10.43 -51.86
N GLU A 59 -20.84 -10.24 -52.49
CA GLU A 59 -19.63 -11.07 -52.23
C GLU A 59 -19.12 -10.99 -50.76
N TYR A 60 -19.37 -9.86 -50.12
CA TYR A 60 -18.94 -9.63 -48.73
C TYR A 60 -20.00 -9.98 -47.68
N GLY A 61 -21.08 -10.63 -48.08
CA GLY A 61 -22.19 -11.00 -47.19
C GLY A 61 -23.26 -9.92 -47.03
N ALA A 62 -24.26 -10.19 -46.20
CA ALA A 62 -25.37 -9.27 -45.95
C ALA A 62 -24.92 -8.09 -45.10
N PHE A 63 -25.20 -6.86 -45.60
CA PHE A 63 -24.85 -5.60 -44.88
C PHE A 63 -25.37 -5.60 -43.41
N GLY A 64 -26.62 -6.02 -43.19
CA GLY A 64 -27.20 -6.00 -41.83
C GLY A 64 -26.43 -6.91 -40.85
N TYR A 65 -25.98 -8.08 -41.28
CA TYR A 65 -25.16 -8.97 -40.49
C TYR A 65 -23.77 -8.38 -40.20
N ASN A 66 -23.10 -7.87 -41.23
CA ASN A 66 -21.79 -7.25 -41.10
C ASN A 66 -21.84 -6.01 -40.19
N PHE A 67 -22.87 -5.18 -40.31
CA PHE A 67 -23.07 -4.02 -39.48
C PHE A 67 -23.32 -4.41 -38.01
N LEU A 68 -24.09 -5.46 -37.76
CA LEU A 68 -24.32 -5.95 -36.42
C LEU A 68 -23.03 -6.45 -35.76
N VAL A 69 -22.20 -7.21 -36.49
CA VAL A 69 -20.88 -7.65 -36.02
C VAL A 69 -19.99 -6.46 -35.72
N PHE A 70 -19.94 -5.46 -36.62
CA PHE A 70 -19.19 -4.21 -36.38
C PHE A 70 -19.63 -3.50 -35.09
N VAL A 71 -20.94 -3.34 -34.86
CA VAL A 71 -21.48 -2.68 -33.67
C VAL A 71 -21.07 -3.45 -32.40
N ILE A 72 -21.14 -4.76 -32.41
CA ILE A 72 -20.76 -5.60 -31.24
C ILE A 72 -19.26 -5.48 -30.96
N LEU A 73 -18.39 -5.49 -31.97
CA LEU A 73 -16.95 -5.29 -31.81
C LEU A 73 -16.63 -3.90 -31.26
N PHE A 74 -17.30 -2.88 -31.77
CA PHE A 74 -17.16 -1.51 -31.30
C PHE A 74 -17.59 -1.37 -29.82
N VAL A 75 -18.72 -1.97 -29.45
CA VAL A 75 -19.19 -2.00 -28.06
C VAL A 75 -18.21 -2.78 -27.16
N THR A 76 -17.61 -3.87 -27.67
CA THR A 76 -16.58 -4.64 -26.94
C THR A 76 -15.37 -3.75 -26.59
N LEU A 77 -14.89 -2.94 -27.54
CA LEU A 77 -13.82 -1.97 -27.32
C LEU A 77 -14.22 -0.93 -26.27
N LEU A 78 -15.44 -0.42 -26.36
CA LEU A 78 -15.94 0.55 -25.37
C LEU A 78 -16.02 -0.05 -23.97
N PHE A 79 -16.45 -1.30 -23.82
CA PHE A 79 -16.50 -1.98 -22.52
C PHE A 79 -15.11 -2.23 -21.93
N ALA A 80 -14.13 -2.60 -22.75
CA ALA A 80 -12.75 -2.76 -22.30
C ALA A 80 -12.15 -1.41 -21.85
N ASN A 81 -12.33 -0.36 -22.64
CA ASN A 81 -11.89 0.99 -22.28
C ASN A 81 -12.63 1.55 -21.06
N PHE A 82 -13.92 1.23 -20.91
CA PHE A 82 -14.70 1.60 -19.73
C PHE A 82 -14.17 0.93 -18.46
N ALA A 83 -13.76 -0.34 -18.53
CA ALA A 83 -13.19 -1.06 -17.39
C ALA A 83 -11.92 -0.37 -16.87
N GLU A 84 -11.07 0.10 -17.75
CA GLU A 84 -9.86 0.86 -17.39
C GLU A 84 -10.22 2.27 -16.88
N ALA A 85 -11.12 2.97 -17.58
CA ALA A 85 -11.53 4.32 -17.23
C ALA A 85 -12.23 4.40 -15.85
N ILE A 86 -13.07 3.43 -15.50
CA ILE A 86 -13.74 3.41 -14.18
C ILE A 86 -12.74 3.14 -13.05
N ALA A 87 -11.71 2.33 -13.29
CA ALA A 87 -10.64 2.13 -12.32
C ALA A 87 -9.84 3.44 -12.12
N GLU A 88 -9.49 4.13 -13.20
CA GLU A 88 -8.79 5.43 -13.15
C GLU A 88 -9.63 6.52 -12.48
N ALA A 89 -10.93 6.62 -12.80
CA ALA A 89 -11.84 7.60 -12.20
C ALA A 89 -11.95 7.44 -10.68
N ARG A 90 -11.91 6.20 -10.18
CA ARG A 90 -11.90 5.93 -8.74
C ARG A 90 -10.61 6.40 -8.07
N GLY A 91 -9.47 6.14 -8.67
CA GLY A 91 -8.18 6.67 -8.20
C GLY A 91 -8.16 8.20 -8.21
N LYS A 92 -8.64 8.82 -9.29
CA LYS A 92 -8.69 10.28 -9.43
C LYS A 92 -9.60 10.96 -8.40
N ALA A 93 -10.77 10.39 -8.12
CA ALA A 93 -11.68 10.93 -7.09
C ALA A 93 -11.02 10.96 -5.70
N GLN A 94 -10.12 10.06 -5.42
CA GLN A 94 -9.35 10.02 -4.17
C GLN A 94 -8.24 11.06 -4.16
N ALA A 95 -7.56 11.30 -5.30
CA ALA A 95 -6.62 12.41 -5.48
C ALA A 95 -7.30 13.77 -5.30
N ASP A 96 -8.50 13.95 -5.85
CA ASP A 96 -9.29 15.18 -5.69
C ASP A 96 -9.70 15.41 -4.23
N SER A 97 -9.96 14.35 -3.47
CA SER A 97 -10.21 14.46 -2.03
C SER A 97 -8.98 14.99 -1.29
N LEU A 98 -7.79 14.52 -1.66
CA LEU A 98 -6.51 15.01 -1.11
C LEU A 98 -6.21 16.46 -1.55
N ARG A 99 -6.57 16.84 -2.79
CA ARG A 99 -6.43 18.23 -3.26
C ARG A 99 -7.29 19.22 -2.48
N LYS A 100 -8.50 18.84 -2.09
CA LYS A 100 -9.40 19.70 -1.32
C LYS A 100 -8.86 20.05 0.07
N THR A 101 -7.92 19.26 0.60
CA THR A 101 -7.21 19.58 1.84
C THR A 101 -6.08 20.61 1.64
N ARG A 102 -5.73 20.92 0.39
CA ARG A 102 -4.71 21.90 0.01
C ARG A 102 -5.35 23.27 -0.23
N GLU A 103 -5.75 23.97 0.84
CA GLU A 103 -6.09 25.38 0.75
C GLU A 103 -4.81 26.22 0.79
N GLU A 104 -4.81 27.39 0.11
CA GLU A 104 -3.74 28.38 0.25
C GLU A 104 -3.71 28.86 1.72
N THR A 105 -2.70 28.40 2.46
CA THR A 105 -2.57 28.65 3.88
C THR A 105 -1.62 29.84 4.10
N PRO A 106 -1.93 30.80 4.99
CA PRO A 106 -0.99 31.85 5.35
C PRO A 106 0.21 31.25 6.11
N ALA A 107 1.41 31.57 5.67
CA ALA A 107 2.67 31.13 6.27
C ALA A 107 3.34 32.29 7.01
N LYS A 108 3.67 32.12 8.29
CA LYS A 108 4.43 33.05 9.11
C LYS A 108 5.93 32.81 8.90
N VAL A 109 6.53 33.46 7.91
CA VAL A 109 7.96 33.27 7.54
C VAL A 109 8.85 34.16 8.39
N LEU A 110 9.97 33.62 8.84
CA LEU A 110 10.98 34.32 9.60
C LEU A 110 12.07 34.86 8.65
N VAL A 111 12.08 36.17 8.38
CA VAL A 111 13.13 36.84 7.58
C VAL A 111 13.79 37.90 8.46
N ASP A 112 15.10 37.84 8.60
CA ASP A 112 15.91 38.79 9.43
C ASP A 112 15.35 38.99 10.85
N GLY A 113 14.86 37.93 11.48
CA GLY A 113 14.29 37.95 12.82
C GLY A 113 12.89 38.57 12.94
N LYS A 114 12.25 38.95 11.83
CA LYS A 114 10.86 39.46 11.78
C LYS A 114 9.93 38.47 11.12
N ILE A 115 8.72 38.35 11.63
CA ILE A 115 7.68 37.50 11.08
C ILE A 115 6.93 38.23 9.98
N HIS A 116 6.92 37.67 8.78
CA HIS A 116 6.15 38.16 7.65
C HIS A 116 5.12 37.07 7.25
N THR A 117 3.88 37.48 7.05
CA THR A 117 2.85 36.55 6.54
C THR A 117 2.85 36.56 5.01
N VAL A 118 3.09 35.39 4.42
CA VAL A 118 3.06 35.16 2.98
C VAL A 118 2.11 33.99 2.64
N SER A 119 1.71 33.85 1.38
CA SER A 119 0.98 32.64 0.95
C SER A 119 1.92 31.44 0.93
N SER A 120 1.41 30.26 1.30
CA SER A 120 2.15 28.99 1.23
C SER A 120 2.75 28.68 -0.15
N SER A 121 2.13 29.19 -1.20
CA SER A 121 2.63 29.08 -2.59
C SER A 121 3.93 29.82 -2.89
N ARG A 122 4.35 30.74 -2.00
CA ARG A 122 5.59 31.52 -2.12
C ARG A 122 6.76 30.98 -1.31
N LEU A 123 6.51 29.97 -0.45
CA LEU A 123 7.56 29.32 0.33
C LEU A 123 8.53 28.59 -0.60
N LYS A 124 9.83 28.70 -0.30
CA LYS A 124 10.90 28.01 -1.03
C LYS A 124 11.64 27.08 -0.09
N LYS A 125 12.22 26.03 -0.67
CA LYS A 125 13.14 25.16 0.07
C LYS A 125 14.25 25.97 0.73
N GLY A 126 14.42 25.81 2.04
CA GLY A 126 15.36 26.54 2.86
C GLY A 126 14.76 27.69 3.67
N ASP A 127 13.52 28.08 3.42
CA ASP A 127 12.81 29.09 4.21
C ASP A 127 12.43 28.51 5.60
N TYR A 128 12.30 29.41 6.57
CA TYR A 128 11.83 29.06 7.92
C TYR A 128 10.46 29.67 8.15
N PHE A 129 9.53 28.85 8.61
CA PHE A 129 8.23 29.34 9.08
C PHE A 129 7.93 28.90 10.52
N ILE A 130 7.02 29.61 11.14
CA ILE A 130 6.58 29.37 12.51
C ILE A 130 5.10 28.99 12.47
N CYS A 131 4.72 27.93 13.20
CA CYS A 131 3.34 27.58 13.48
C CYS A 131 3.10 27.53 14.99
N GLU A 132 1.93 27.99 15.39
CA GLU A 132 1.42 27.98 16.74
C GLU A 132 0.10 27.22 16.83
N ALA A 133 -0.34 26.91 18.05
CA ALA A 133 -1.62 26.19 18.24
C ALA A 133 -2.77 26.88 17.48
N GLY A 134 -3.46 26.11 16.64
CA GLY A 134 -4.54 26.57 15.76
C GLY A 134 -4.12 26.87 14.33
N ASP A 135 -2.82 27.01 14.04
CA ASP A 135 -2.31 27.22 12.68
C ASP A 135 -2.35 25.93 11.87
N THR A 136 -2.59 26.08 10.55
CA THR A 136 -2.37 25.00 9.59
C THR A 136 -0.94 25.09 9.05
N ILE A 137 -0.24 23.96 8.99
CA ILE A 137 1.12 23.88 8.47
C ILE A 137 1.12 24.19 6.98
N PRO A 138 1.85 25.22 6.53
CA PRO A 138 1.73 25.73 5.15
C PRO A 138 2.52 24.92 4.11
N ALA A 139 3.55 24.18 4.52
CA ALA A 139 4.41 23.40 3.62
C ALA A 139 5.07 22.23 4.36
N ASP A 140 5.55 21.25 3.58
CA ASP A 140 6.34 20.14 4.10
C ASP A 140 7.70 20.64 4.61
N GLY A 141 8.10 20.15 5.77
CA GLY A 141 9.35 20.56 6.38
C GLY A 141 9.79 19.69 7.54
N GLU A 142 10.89 20.12 8.17
CA GLU A 142 11.43 19.51 9.39
C GLU A 142 11.42 20.51 10.52
N ILE A 143 10.94 20.08 11.68
CA ILE A 143 10.99 20.91 12.90
C ILE A 143 12.45 21.06 13.32
N VAL A 144 12.90 22.30 13.38
CA VAL A 144 14.25 22.65 13.83
C VAL A 144 14.26 23.15 15.28
N GLU A 145 13.09 23.60 15.79
CA GLU A 145 12.95 24.09 17.16
C GLU A 145 11.51 23.89 17.64
N GLY A 146 11.34 23.37 18.86
CA GLY A 146 10.05 23.16 19.50
C GLY A 146 9.52 21.73 19.39
N LEU A 147 8.35 21.55 20.02
CA LEU A 147 7.57 20.30 20.05
C LEU A 147 6.11 20.71 19.96
N ALA A 148 5.31 19.96 19.18
CA ALA A 148 3.87 20.21 19.07
C ALA A 148 3.07 18.93 18.91
N SER A 149 1.82 18.98 19.34
CA SER A 149 0.79 18.00 18.98
C SER A 149 0.14 18.47 17.67
N ILE A 150 0.13 17.61 16.67
CA ILE A 150 -0.36 17.90 15.31
C ILE A 150 -1.51 16.97 14.97
N ASP A 151 -2.60 17.55 14.48
CA ASP A 151 -3.72 16.82 13.89
C ASP A 151 -3.41 16.55 12.41
N GLU A 152 -3.16 15.30 12.08
CA GLU A 152 -2.88 14.83 10.74
C GLU A 152 -4.11 14.16 10.09
N SER A 153 -5.28 14.22 10.72
CA SER A 153 -6.52 13.57 10.29
C SER A 153 -6.95 13.92 8.86
N ALA A 154 -6.62 15.12 8.40
CA ALA A 154 -6.89 15.54 7.03
C ALA A 154 -6.13 14.72 5.98
N ILE A 155 -5.00 14.13 6.36
CA ILE A 155 -4.14 13.32 5.48
C ILE A 155 -4.29 11.83 5.80
N THR A 156 -4.23 11.48 7.09
CA THR A 156 -4.23 10.10 7.56
C THR A 156 -5.64 9.53 7.77
N GLY A 157 -6.63 10.39 7.99
CA GLY A 157 -7.97 9.99 8.43
C GLY A 157 -8.06 9.61 9.91
N GLU A 158 -6.93 9.58 10.63
CA GLU A 158 -6.86 9.24 12.06
C GLU A 158 -7.15 10.48 12.91
N SER A 159 -8.06 10.35 13.88
CA SER A 159 -8.45 11.47 14.75
C SER A 159 -7.49 11.68 15.93
N ALA A 160 -6.54 10.80 16.16
CA ALA A 160 -5.58 10.90 17.25
C ALA A 160 -4.42 11.84 16.87
N PRO A 161 -4.15 12.89 17.64
CA PRO A 161 -3.03 13.79 17.37
C PRO A 161 -1.69 13.09 17.53
N VAL A 162 -0.73 13.47 16.67
CA VAL A 162 0.64 12.97 16.68
C VAL A 162 1.59 13.99 17.29
N ILE A 163 2.51 13.56 18.16
CA ILE A 163 3.55 14.43 18.71
C ILE A 163 4.71 14.50 17.73
N ARG A 164 5.10 15.73 17.36
CA ARG A 164 6.23 16.03 16.49
C ARG A 164 7.21 16.93 17.25
N GLU A 165 8.53 16.65 17.10
CA GLU A 165 9.58 17.34 17.87
C GLU A 165 10.84 17.58 17.03
N ALA A 166 11.62 18.60 17.42
CA ALA A 166 12.89 18.90 16.78
C ALA A 166 13.95 17.85 17.13
N GLY A 167 14.78 17.49 16.14
CA GLY A 167 16.01 16.70 16.37
C GLY A 167 15.77 15.23 16.64
N GLY A 168 15.02 14.54 15.79
CA GLY A 168 14.82 13.10 15.86
C GLY A 168 14.04 12.55 14.67
N ASP A 169 13.69 11.29 14.75
CA ASP A 169 12.93 10.60 13.68
C ASP A 169 11.49 11.12 13.54
N LYS A 170 11.02 11.97 14.47
CA LYS A 170 9.68 12.58 14.48
C LYS A 170 9.67 14.05 14.08
N SER A 171 10.74 14.55 13.45
CA SER A 171 10.87 15.98 13.08
C SER A 171 10.09 16.39 11.84
N SER A 172 9.68 15.46 11.01
CA SER A 172 8.97 15.75 9.75
C SER A 172 7.53 16.19 9.97
N VAL A 173 7.12 17.27 9.28
CA VAL A 173 5.74 17.76 9.24
C VAL A 173 5.25 17.87 7.80
N THR A 174 3.95 17.71 7.61
CA THR A 174 3.32 17.71 6.28
C THR A 174 2.37 18.91 6.16
N GLY A 175 2.45 19.61 5.04
CA GLY A 175 1.57 20.73 4.73
C GLY A 175 0.09 20.31 4.69
N GLY A 176 -0.80 21.16 5.21
CA GLY A 176 -2.23 20.87 5.31
C GLY A 176 -2.66 20.25 6.65
N THR A 177 -1.73 19.86 7.52
CA THR A 177 -2.02 19.37 8.88
C THR A 177 -2.15 20.54 9.87
N LYS A 178 -2.78 20.33 11.02
CA LYS A 178 -3.11 21.39 11.98
C LYS A 178 -2.35 21.24 13.30
N VAL A 179 -1.69 22.30 13.74
CA VAL A 179 -1.03 22.34 15.06
C VAL A 179 -2.09 22.51 16.15
N LEU A 180 -2.13 21.61 17.13
CA LEU A 180 -3.09 21.64 18.22
C LEU A 180 -2.52 22.27 19.51
N SER A 181 -1.23 22.10 19.75
CA SER A 181 -0.56 22.65 20.93
C SER A 181 0.81 23.21 20.60
N ASP A 182 1.28 24.12 21.44
CA ASP A 182 2.63 24.66 21.46
C ASP A 182 3.02 25.43 20.19
N LYS A 183 4.33 25.65 20.01
CA LYS A 183 4.91 26.41 18.92
C LYS A 183 6.10 25.69 18.33
N ILE A 184 6.13 25.62 17.01
CA ILE A 184 7.24 24.99 16.26
C ILE A 184 7.81 25.97 15.24
N LYS A 185 9.13 25.84 15.01
CA LYS A 185 9.83 26.44 13.89
C LYS A 185 10.25 25.36 12.92
N VAL A 186 9.87 25.53 11.69
CA VAL A 186 10.01 24.51 10.64
C VAL A 186 10.87 25.03 9.50
N LEU A 187 11.81 24.22 9.04
CA LEU A 187 12.59 24.42 7.83
C LEU A 187 11.85 23.77 6.65
N VAL A 188 11.56 24.54 5.60
CA VAL A 188 10.95 24.04 4.37
C VAL A 188 11.92 23.11 3.63
N THR A 189 11.52 21.86 3.37
CA THR A 189 12.36 20.85 2.72
C THR A 189 12.04 20.64 1.24
N GLN A 190 10.88 21.09 0.75
CA GLN A 190 10.39 20.86 -0.59
C GLN A 190 10.07 22.18 -1.33
N GLN A 191 10.19 22.16 -2.67
CA GLN A 191 9.71 23.27 -3.51
C GLN A 191 8.18 23.24 -3.66
N PRO A 192 7.50 24.37 -3.94
CA PRO A 192 6.10 24.38 -4.30
C PRO A 192 5.84 23.51 -5.53
N GLY A 193 4.87 22.59 -5.43
CA GLY A 193 4.58 21.60 -6.48
C GLY A 193 5.34 20.27 -6.33
N GLU A 194 6.28 20.18 -5.39
CA GLU A 194 7.05 18.95 -5.10
C GLU A 194 6.72 18.41 -3.69
N SER A 195 5.69 18.96 -3.03
CA SER A 195 5.28 18.48 -1.71
C SER A 195 4.93 16.99 -1.74
N PHE A 196 4.96 16.36 -0.58
CA PHE A 196 4.53 14.97 -0.44
C PHE A 196 3.12 14.76 -0.99
N LEU A 197 2.19 15.68 -0.70
CA LEU A 197 0.83 15.68 -1.26
C LEU A 197 0.83 15.84 -2.79
N ASP A 198 1.65 16.71 -3.36
CA ASP A 198 1.74 16.90 -4.81
C ASP A 198 2.26 15.64 -5.51
N LYS A 199 3.30 15.01 -4.96
CA LYS A 199 3.84 13.74 -5.44
C LYS A 199 2.79 12.63 -5.36
N MET A 200 2.01 12.59 -4.28
CA MET A 200 0.90 11.64 -4.09
C MET A 200 -0.18 11.82 -5.15
N ILE A 201 -0.65 13.04 -5.34
CA ILE A 201 -1.68 13.38 -6.33
C ILE A 201 -1.20 12.95 -7.72
N ALA A 202 0.04 13.29 -8.09
CA ALA A 202 0.63 12.91 -9.38
C ALA A 202 0.71 11.39 -9.58
N LEU A 203 1.04 10.63 -8.54
CA LEU A 203 1.09 9.15 -8.58
C LEU A 203 -0.30 8.52 -8.74
N VAL A 204 -1.29 9.08 -8.05
CA VAL A 204 -2.69 8.60 -8.13
C VAL A 204 -3.32 8.96 -9.46
N GLU A 205 -2.98 10.11 -10.05
CA GLU A 205 -3.47 10.55 -11.37
C GLU A 205 -2.89 9.75 -12.55
N GLY A 206 -1.99 8.82 -12.29
CA GLY A 206 -1.51 7.89 -13.32
C GLY A 206 -0.43 8.43 -14.24
N ALA A 207 0.20 9.58 -13.92
CA ALA A 207 1.21 10.21 -14.77
C ALA A 207 2.46 9.33 -15.02
N THR A 208 2.71 8.30 -14.19
CA THR A 208 3.91 7.44 -14.29
C THR A 208 3.64 5.98 -13.94
N ARG A 209 2.47 5.42 -14.32
CA ARG A 209 2.19 4.02 -14.05
C ARG A 209 3.20 3.10 -14.75
N GLN A 210 4.11 2.52 -14.00
CA GLN A 210 4.99 1.45 -14.47
C GLN A 210 4.23 0.12 -14.44
N LYS A 211 4.26 -0.63 -15.55
CA LYS A 211 3.74 -2.00 -15.60
C LYS A 211 4.56 -2.89 -14.68
N THR A 212 3.89 -3.81 -13.99
CA THR A 212 4.56 -4.80 -13.14
C THR A 212 5.27 -5.86 -14.00
N PRO A 213 6.30 -6.57 -13.48
CA PRO A 213 6.94 -7.67 -14.21
C PRO A 213 5.94 -8.73 -14.68
N ASN A 214 4.96 -9.08 -13.84
CA ASN A 214 3.91 -10.03 -14.19
C ASN A 214 2.95 -9.50 -15.26
N GLU A 215 2.64 -8.18 -15.25
CA GLU A 215 1.88 -7.54 -16.33
C GLU A 215 2.64 -7.60 -17.67
N ILE A 216 3.94 -7.35 -17.64
CA ILE A 216 4.80 -7.43 -18.83
C ILE A 216 4.83 -8.86 -19.34
N ALA A 217 5.11 -9.85 -18.49
CA ALA A 217 5.16 -11.27 -18.85
C ALA A 217 3.82 -11.74 -19.44
N LEU A 218 2.72 -11.38 -18.79
CA LEU A 218 1.38 -11.73 -19.27
C LEU A 218 1.06 -11.03 -20.60
N THR A 219 1.44 -9.76 -20.75
CA THR A 219 1.25 -9.02 -22.03
C THR A 219 2.02 -9.70 -23.18
N ILE A 220 3.26 -10.14 -22.93
CA ILE A 220 4.07 -10.88 -23.92
C ILE A 220 3.40 -12.22 -24.30
N LEU A 221 2.94 -12.98 -23.32
CA LEU A 221 2.24 -14.25 -23.54
C LEU A 221 0.98 -14.04 -24.38
N LEU A 222 0.16 -13.07 -24.01
CA LEU A 222 -1.09 -12.75 -24.69
C LEU A 222 -0.85 -12.21 -26.12
N ALA A 223 0.20 -11.41 -26.32
CA ALA A 223 0.62 -10.96 -27.64
C ALA A 223 1.09 -12.13 -28.52
N GLY A 224 1.81 -13.09 -27.93
CA GLY A 224 2.20 -14.34 -28.60
C GLY A 224 0.98 -15.15 -29.06
N PHE A 225 -0.01 -15.34 -28.19
CA PHE A 225 -1.27 -16.00 -28.56
C PHE A 225 -2.00 -15.24 -29.68
N THR A 226 -2.07 -13.91 -29.58
CA THR A 226 -2.70 -13.08 -30.61
C THR A 226 -2.04 -13.29 -31.96
N LEU A 227 -0.69 -13.32 -32.00
CA LEU A 227 0.04 -13.58 -33.25
C LEU A 227 -0.26 -14.96 -33.82
N VAL A 228 -0.28 -16.01 -32.98
CA VAL A 228 -0.63 -17.36 -33.41
C VAL A 228 -2.04 -17.38 -34.01
N PHE A 229 -3.00 -16.76 -33.34
CA PHE A 229 -4.39 -16.73 -33.85
C PHE A 229 -4.56 -15.91 -35.12
N VAL A 230 -3.78 -14.83 -35.31
CA VAL A 230 -3.73 -14.12 -36.60
C VAL A 230 -3.28 -15.07 -37.72
N ILE A 231 -2.19 -15.78 -37.49
CA ILE A 231 -1.68 -16.76 -38.50
C ILE A 231 -2.73 -17.83 -38.80
N VAL A 232 -3.36 -18.40 -37.76
CA VAL A 232 -4.41 -19.42 -37.93
C VAL A 232 -5.58 -18.85 -38.73
N CYS A 233 -6.11 -17.69 -38.39
CA CYS A 233 -7.26 -17.11 -39.11
C CYS A 233 -6.93 -16.74 -40.56
N VAL A 234 -5.73 -16.21 -40.82
CA VAL A 234 -5.30 -15.88 -42.18
C VAL A 234 -5.12 -17.13 -43.02
N THR A 235 -4.56 -18.21 -42.48
CA THR A 235 -4.41 -19.49 -43.21
C THR A 235 -5.73 -20.25 -43.40
N LEU A 236 -6.73 -19.95 -42.56
CA LEU A 236 -8.06 -20.56 -42.69
C LEU A 236 -8.79 -20.10 -43.96
N ILE A 237 -8.50 -18.87 -44.45
CA ILE A 237 -9.12 -18.33 -45.69
C ILE A 237 -8.85 -19.26 -46.92
N PRO A 238 -7.59 -19.47 -47.31
CA PRO A 238 -7.31 -20.33 -48.46
C PRO A 238 -7.72 -21.82 -48.23
N MET A 239 -7.74 -22.28 -46.97
CA MET A 239 -8.24 -23.61 -46.63
C MET A 239 -9.75 -23.72 -46.86
N ALA A 240 -10.50 -22.69 -46.46
CA ALA A 240 -11.94 -22.63 -46.70
C ALA A 240 -12.27 -22.56 -48.19
N ASP A 241 -11.53 -21.75 -48.96
CA ASP A 241 -11.68 -21.64 -50.39
C ASP A 241 -11.40 -23.00 -51.09
N TYR A 242 -10.36 -23.72 -50.65
CA TYR A 242 -10.07 -25.06 -51.16
C TYR A 242 -11.21 -26.06 -50.87
N THR A 243 -11.76 -26.01 -49.66
CA THR A 243 -12.89 -26.88 -49.28
C THR A 243 -14.14 -26.55 -50.11
N ASN A 244 -14.35 -25.31 -50.52
CA ASN A 244 -15.47 -24.86 -51.32
C ASN A 244 -15.41 -25.40 -52.77
N ILE A 245 -14.23 -25.83 -53.26
CA ILE A 245 -14.09 -26.47 -54.60
C ILE A 245 -14.84 -27.80 -54.66
N ASP A 246 -14.68 -28.61 -53.60
CA ASP A 246 -15.30 -29.97 -53.57
C ASP A 246 -16.73 -29.94 -52.97
N HIS A 247 -17.05 -28.90 -52.18
CA HIS A 247 -18.35 -28.73 -51.53
C HIS A 247 -18.89 -27.29 -51.78
N PRO A 248 -19.48 -27.03 -52.97
CA PRO A 248 -20.03 -25.73 -53.29
C PRO A 248 -21.09 -25.29 -52.31
N GLY A 249 -20.96 -24.03 -51.79
CA GLY A 249 -21.87 -23.47 -50.78
C GLY A 249 -21.28 -23.37 -49.36
N THR A 250 -20.02 -23.81 -49.18
CA THR A 250 -19.28 -23.65 -47.90
C THR A 250 -18.45 -22.38 -47.86
N TYR A 251 -19.04 -21.27 -48.29
CA TYR A 251 -18.36 -19.97 -48.24
C TYR A 251 -18.24 -19.43 -46.80
N ILE A 252 -17.03 -19.21 -46.35
CA ILE A 252 -16.78 -18.59 -45.06
C ILE A 252 -16.62 -17.05 -45.26
N SER A 253 -17.53 -16.27 -44.71
CA SER A 253 -17.50 -14.81 -44.84
C SER A 253 -16.32 -14.21 -44.03
N ILE A 254 -15.84 -13.06 -44.52
CA ILE A 254 -14.81 -12.28 -43.75
C ILE A 254 -15.31 -11.95 -42.37
N ALA A 255 -16.59 -11.63 -42.18
CA ALA A 255 -17.21 -11.40 -40.88
C ALA A 255 -17.11 -12.62 -39.96
N ALA A 256 -17.26 -13.84 -40.49
CA ALA A 256 -17.12 -15.07 -39.72
C ALA A 256 -15.67 -15.28 -39.24
N ILE A 257 -14.69 -15.03 -40.09
CA ILE A 257 -13.27 -15.13 -39.75
C ILE A 257 -12.87 -14.08 -38.72
N ILE A 258 -13.33 -12.84 -38.91
CA ILE A 258 -13.11 -11.76 -37.94
C ILE A 258 -13.74 -12.13 -36.58
N SER A 259 -14.96 -12.62 -36.58
CA SER A 259 -15.64 -13.07 -35.36
C SER A 259 -14.91 -14.22 -34.66
N LEU A 260 -14.45 -15.19 -35.43
CA LEU A 260 -13.62 -16.28 -34.93
C LEU A 260 -12.35 -15.71 -34.25
N PHE A 261 -11.62 -14.85 -34.97
CA PHE A 261 -10.39 -14.25 -34.48
C PHE A 261 -10.61 -13.54 -33.14
N VAL A 262 -11.61 -12.66 -33.04
CA VAL A 262 -11.90 -11.90 -31.82
C VAL A 262 -12.37 -12.80 -30.67
N CYS A 263 -13.02 -13.92 -30.97
CA CYS A 263 -13.40 -14.91 -29.96
C CYS A 263 -12.24 -15.78 -29.49
N LEU A 264 -11.19 -15.95 -30.31
CA LEU A 264 -10.00 -16.73 -29.96
C LEU A 264 -8.98 -15.94 -29.15
N ILE A 265 -8.77 -14.67 -29.47
CA ILE A 265 -7.84 -13.83 -28.70
C ILE A 265 -8.40 -13.58 -27.30
N PRO A 266 -7.56 -13.56 -26.27
CA PRO A 266 -8.00 -13.41 -24.89
C PRO A 266 -8.37 -11.93 -24.58
N THR A 267 -9.43 -11.44 -25.23
CA THR A 267 -9.92 -10.06 -25.12
C THR A 267 -10.37 -9.71 -23.71
N THR A 268 -10.94 -10.68 -23.00
CA THR A 268 -11.47 -10.48 -21.64
C THR A 268 -10.36 -10.06 -20.68
N ILE A 269 -9.27 -10.83 -20.60
CA ILE A 269 -8.15 -10.46 -19.73
C ILE A 269 -7.39 -9.26 -20.27
N GLY A 270 -7.24 -9.15 -21.61
CA GLY A 270 -6.61 -8.01 -22.26
C GLY A 270 -7.26 -6.69 -21.91
N GLY A 271 -8.59 -6.63 -21.83
CA GLY A 271 -9.36 -5.46 -21.42
C GLY A 271 -9.34 -5.19 -19.92
N LEU A 272 -9.19 -6.20 -19.08
CA LEU A 272 -9.28 -6.05 -17.62
C LEU A 272 -7.92 -5.94 -16.91
N LEU A 273 -6.81 -6.27 -17.57
CA LEU A 273 -5.49 -6.37 -16.97
C LEU A 273 -5.05 -5.04 -16.32
N SER A 274 -5.22 -3.93 -17.05
CA SER A 274 -4.93 -2.59 -16.55
C SER A 274 -5.83 -2.21 -15.37
N ALA A 275 -7.12 -2.49 -15.46
CA ALA A 275 -8.10 -2.20 -14.41
C ALA A 275 -7.77 -2.93 -13.10
N ILE A 276 -7.31 -4.18 -13.16
CA ILE A 276 -6.88 -4.96 -11.98
C ILE A 276 -5.72 -4.26 -11.26
N GLY A 277 -4.69 -3.84 -12.00
CA GLY A 277 -3.52 -3.17 -11.42
C GLY A 277 -3.87 -1.83 -10.76
N ILE A 278 -4.72 -1.02 -11.40
CA ILE A 278 -5.19 0.26 -10.85
C ILE A 278 -6.02 0.02 -9.58
N ALA A 279 -6.92 -0.97 -9.60
CA ALA A 279 -7.73 -1.33 -8.44
C ALA A 279 -6.88 -1.82 -7.25
N GLY A 280 -5.71 -2.42 -7.50
CA GLY A 280 -4.75 -2.78 -6.44
C GLY A 280 -4.20 -1.56 -5.72
N MET A 281 -3.80 -0.53 -6.46
CA MET A 281 -3.33 0.74 -5.87
C MET A 281 -4.45 1.49 -5.13
N ASP A 282 -5.67 1.54 -5.68
CA ASP A 282 -6.84 2.12 -5.01
C ASP A 282 -7.12 1.44 -3.65
N ARG A 283 -6.99 0.11 -3.59
CA ARG A 283 -7.17 -0.63 -2.32
C ARG A 283 -6.07 -0.33 -1.30
N ALA A 284 -4.80 -0.24 -1.72
CA ALA A 284 -3.71 0.15 -0.84
C ALA A 284 -3.93 1.55 -0.25
N LEU A 285 -4.37 2.48 -1.08
CA LEU A 285 -4.67 3.84 -0.64
C LEU A 285 -5.86 3.91 0.33
N ARG A 286 -6.89 3.07 0.14
CA ARG A 286 -8.01 2.92 1.09
C ARG A 286 -7.59 2.29 2.43
N ALA A 287 -6.50 1.54 2.43
CA ALA A 287 -5.85 1.05 3.63
C ALA A 287 -4.89 2.09 4.25
N ASN A 288 -4.95 3.37 3.83
CA ASN A 288 -4.09 4.45 4.24
C ASN A 288 -2.59 4.20 3.96
N VAL A 289 -2.30 3.44 2.90
CA VAL A 289 -0.93 3.24 2.42
C VAL A 289 -0.78 3.79 1.01
N ILE A 290 0.11 4.75 0.87
CA ILE A 290 0.46 5.33 -0.42
C ILE A 290 1.52 4.49 -1.07
N THR A 291 1.31 4.17 -2.34
CA THR A 291 2.25 3.38 -3.12
C THR A 291 2.76 4.19 -4.30
N LYS A 292 4.07 4.22 -4.50
CA LYS A 292 4.69 4.90 -5.64
C LYS A 292 4.46 4.16 -6.96
N SER A 293 4.10 2.87 -6.91
CA SER A 293 3.81 2.09 -8.11
C SER A 293 2.93 0.87 -7.81
N GLY A 294 2.16 0.43 -8.79
CA GLY A 294 1.43 -0.83 -8.73
C GLY A 294 2.34 -2.06 -8.58
N LYS A 295 3.60 -1.95 -9.06
CA LYS A 295 4.64 -2.96 -8.87
C LYS A 295 4.93 -3.20 -7.39
N ALA A 296 4.99 -2.15 -6.58
CA ALA A 296 5.27 -2.28 -5.15
C ALA A 296 4.17 -3.08 -4.44
N VAL A 297 2.88 -2.82 -4.76
CA VAL A 297 1.73 -3.57 -4.20
C VAL A 297 1.79 -5.05 -4.61
N GLU A 298 2.09 -5.32 -5.86
CA GLU A 298 2.21 -6.69 -6.35
C GLU A 298 3.35 -7.45 -5.68
N THR A 299 4.54 -6.82 -5.63
CA THR A 299 5.72 -7.39 -4.97
C THR A 299 5.46 -7.65 -3.49
N ALA A 300 4.69 -6.79 -2.80
CA ALA A 300 4.31 -7.01 -1.41
C ALA A 300 3.52 -8.32 -1.22
N GLY A 301 2.77 -8.77 -2.23
CA GLY A 301 2.09 -10.06 -2.19
C GLY A 301 3.00 -11.28 -2.20
N ASP A 302 4.22 -11.14 -2.69
CA ASP A 302 5.18 -12.23 -2.89
C ASP A 302 6.41 -12.15 -1.97
N ILE A 303 6.41 -11.26 -0.95
CA ILE A 303 7.54 -11.14 -0.03
C ILE A 303 7.77 -12.41 0.78
N ASP A 304 9.04 -12.79 0.95
CA ASP A 304 9.49 -13.92 1.75
C ASP A 304 9.95 -13.49 3.14
N THR A 305 10.61 -12.32 3.23
CA THR A 305 11.20 -11.82 4.48
C THR A 305 10.80 -10.36 4.71
N LEU A 306 10.37 -10.07 5.94
CA LEU A 306 10.07 -8.73 6.43
C LEU A 306 11.10 -8.33 7.48
N LEU A 307 11.88 -7.29 7.20
CA LEU A 307 12.72 -6.61 8.17
C LEU A 307 11.95 -5.48 8.85
N LEU A 308 12.01 -5.46 10.17
CA LEU A 308 11.32 -4.49 11.01
C LEU A 308 12.35 -3.77 11.88
N ASP A 309 12.38 -2.45 11.82
CA ASP A 309 13.10 -1.70 12.86
C ASP A 309 12.39 -1.88 14.21
N LYS A 310 13.12 -1.84 15.31
CA LYS A 310 12.54 -1.97 16.65
C LYS A 310 11.74 -0.73 17.03
N THR A 311 12.43 0.41 16.98
CA THR A 311 11.96 1.69 17.53
C THR A 311 10.89 2.32 16.64
N GLY A 312 9.77 2.75 17.22
CA GLY A 312 8.66 3.32 16.44
C GLY A 312 7.86 2.30 15.62
N THR A 313 8.44 1.15 15.29
CA THR A 313 7.82 0.08 14.48
C THR A 313 7.23 -1.03 15.36
N ILE A 314 8.05 -1.79 16.07
CA ILE A 314 7.60 -2.85 17.00
C ILE A 314 7.20 -2.26 18.34
N THR A 315 7.93 -1.26 18.80
CA THR A 315 7.65 -0.52 20.03
C THR A 315 7.00 0.83 19.74
N ILE A 316 6.42 1.46 20.77
CA ILE A 316 5.78 2.80 20.63
C ILE A 316 6.83 3.89 20.35
N GLY A 317 8.13 3.57 20.49
CA GLY A 317 9.24 4.46 20.21
C GLY A 317 9.74 5.25 21.40
N ASN A 318 8.92 5.47 22.43
CA ASN A 318 9.30 6.13 23.67
C ASN A 318 9.35 5.11 24.81
N ARG A 319 10.40 5.17 25.60
CA ARG A 319 10.49 4.37 26.84
C ARG A 319 9.52 4.95 27.88
N LYS A 320 8.79 4.07 28.56
CA LYS A 320 7.91 4.46 29.65
C LYS A 320 8.44 3.94 30.99
N ALA A 321 8.27 4.72 32.04
CA ALA A 321 8.50 4.27 33.39
C ALA A 321 7.47 3.20 33.75
N THR A 322 7.95 2.05 34.23
CA THR A 322 7.12 0.89 34.55
C THR A 322 7.18 0.52 36.03
N LYS A 323 8.28 0.85 36.69
CA LYS A 323 8.46 0.50 38.10
C LYS A 323 9.45 1.41 38.83
N PHE A 324 9.18 1.64 40.10
CA PHE A 324 10.07 2.29 41.05
C PHE A 324 10.74 1.24 41.94
N HIS A 325 12.08 1.27 42.08
CA HIS A 325 12.87 0.39 42.92
C HIS A 325 13.60 1.26 43.94
N SER A 326 13.12 1.30 45.19
CA SER A 326 13.77 2.02 46.31
C SER A 326 14.99 1.25 46.84
N ALA A 327 16.03 1.97 47.29
CA ALA A 327 17.17 1.38 47.96
C ALA A 327 16.78 0.91 49.36
N SER A 328 17.49 -0.11 49.90
CA SER A 328 17.25 -0.63 51.22
C SER A 328 17.36 0.47 52.29
N GLY A 329 16.33 0.59 53.13
CA GLY A 329 16.26 1.59 54.17
C GLY A 329 15.79 2.99 53.74
N VAL A 330 15.40 3.17 52.49
CA VAL A 330 14.77 4.38 51.98
C VAL A 330 13.25 4.18 51.97
N ASP A 331 12.51 5.14 52.52
CA ASP A 331 11.04 5.13 52.44
C ASP A 331 10.59 5.27 50.97
N GLU A 332 9.71 4.36 50.57
CA GLU A 332 9.24 4.29 49.17
C GLU A 332 8.52 5.59 48.72
N ASN A 333 7.73 6.18 49.61
CA ASN A 333 7.02 7.44 49.28
C ASN A 333 7.98 8.58 49.07
N LEU A 334 9.02 8.71 49.91
CA LEU A 334 10.06 9.73 49.77
C LEU A 334 10.88 9.54 48.49
N PHE A 335 11.14 8.28 48.14
CA PHE A 335 11.82 7.94 46.88
C PHE A 335 10.97 8.36 45.68
N VAL A 336 9.69 7.99 45.64
CA VAL A 336 8.77 8.32 44.53
C VAL A 336 8.62 9.86 44.45
N GLU A 337 8.49 10.57 45.57
CA GLU A 337 8.46 12.01 45.58
C GLU A 337 9.72 12.65 44.95
N ALA A 338 10.91 12.13 45.27
CA ALA A 338 12.15 12.57 44.64
C ALA A 338 12.17 12.29 43.12
N CYS A 339 11.63 11.13 42.67
CA CYS A 339 11.46 10.83 41.28
C CYS A 339 10.56 11.81 40.55
N LEU A 340 9.43 12.19 41.16
CA LEU A 340 8.49 13.13 40.60
C LEU A 340 9.07 14.54 40.55
N LEU A 341 9.66 15.04 41.66
CA LEU A 341 10.29 16.36 41.72
C LEU A 341 11.40 16.53 40.68
N SER A 342 12.28 15.51 40.51
CA SER A 342 13.35 15.55 39.51
C SER A 342 12.87 15.42 38.05
N SER A 343 11.60 15.05 37.84
CA SER A 343 11.00 14.93 36.53
C SER A 343 10.09 16.11 36.14
N LEU A 344 9.80 17.03 37.01
CA LEU A 344 8.90 18.17 36.75
C LEU A 344 9.38 19.07 35.60
N SER A 345 10.68 19.29 35.49
CA SER A 345 11.29 20.08 34.41
C SER A 345 11.76 19.29 33.23
N ASP A 346 11.55 17.95 33.26
CA ASP A 346 11.95 17.03 32.21
C ASP A 346 10.80 16.88 31.23
N GLU A 347 10.83 17.64 30.14
CA GLU A 347 9.81 17.66 29.09
C GLU A 347 9.89 16.46 28.17
N THR A 348 10.89 15.56 28.36
CA THR A 348 11.02 14.35 27.57
C THR A 348 9.85 13.39 27.80
N PRO A 349 9.54 12.49 26.84
CA PRO A 349 8.54 11.46 27.04
C PRO A 349 8.80 10.57 28.25
N GLU A 350 10.07 10.29 28.56
CA GLU A 350 10.51 9.56 29.73
C GLU A 350 10.17 10.32 31.02
N GLY A 351 10.47 11.60 31.09
CA GLY A 351 10.13 12.45 32.25
C GLY A 351 8.62 12.50 32.49
N LYS A 352 7.83 12.68 31.44
CA LYS A 352 6.36 12.67 31.52
C LYS A 352 5.82 11.32 31.99
N SER A 353 6.41 10.22 31.52
CA SER A 353 5.99 8.86 31.92
C SER A 353 6.26 8.55 33.38
N ILE A 354 7.32 9.13 33.97
CA ILE A 354 7.61 9.00 35.42
C ILE A 354 6.52 9.69 36.24
N ILE A 355 6.06 10.87 35.79
CA ILE A 355 4.97 11.60 36.44
C ILE A 355 3.66 10.81 36.33
N GLU A 356 3.39 10.21 35.16
CA GLU A 356 2.21 9.37 34.92
C GLU A 356 2.21 8.15 35.87
N LEU A 357 3.32 7.42 35.94
CA LEU A 357 3.49 6.28 36.86
C LEU A 357 3.29 6.67 38.33
N GLY A 358 3.81 7.83 38.75
CA GLY A 358 3.59 8.32 40.11
C GLY A 358 2.12 8.61 40.41
N ARG A 359 1.37 9.14 39.44
CA ARG A 359 -0.09 9.35 39.58
C ARG A 359 -0.85 8.03 39.65
N GLU A 360 -0.50 7.06 38.84
CA GLU A 360 -1.08 5.72 38.88
C GLU A 360 -0.86 5.02 40.24
N ASN A 361 0.31 5.29 40.88
CA ASN A 361 0.63 4.79 42.24
C ASN A 361 0.00 5.65 43.34
N GLY A 362 -0.87 6.61 43.02
CA GLY A 362 -1.65 7.38 43.98
C GLY A 362 -1.00 8.67 44.49
N HIS A 363 0.18 9.04 43.97
CA HIS A 363 0.84 10.28 44.33
C HIS A 363 0.22 11.49 43.62
N ARG A 364 -0.14 12.56 44.36
CA ARG A 364 -0.79 13.75 43.84
C ARG A 364 0.23 14.86 43.62
N MET A 365 0.28 15.45 42.45
CA MET A 365 1.16 16.58 42.13
C MET A 365 0.95 17.82 43.03
N ARG A 366 -0.26 17.96 43.61
CA ARG A 366 -0.58 19.07 44.54
C ARG A 366 0.18 19.00 45.86
N ASP A 367 0.65 17.84 46.23
CA ASP A 367 1.31 17.58 47.50
C ASP A 367 2.84 17.86 47.41
N LEU A 368 3.35 18.11 46.18
CA LEU A 368 4.77 18.41 45.94
C LEU A 368 5.07 19.87 46.22
N ASN A 369 5.98 20.14 47.17
CA ASN A 369 6.42 21.50 47.47
C ASN A 369 7.52 21.97 46.51
N THR A 370 7.15 22.82 45.55
CA THR A 370 8.07 23.39 44.55
C THR A 370 8.34 24.88 44.75
N THR A 371 7.90 25.46 45.85
CA THR A 371 8.06 26.88 46.13
C THR A 371 9.56 27.26 46.23
N GLY A 372 10.01 28.14 45.33
CA GLY A 372 11.40 28.56 45.22
C GLY A 372 12.41 27.53 44.79
N ALA A 373 11.96 26.41 44.23
CA ALA A 373 12.83 25.36 43.71
C ALA A 373 13.55 25.79 42.42
N HIS A 374 14.84 25.45 42.30
CA HIS A 374 15.62 25.66 41.07
C HIS A 374 15.66 24.36 40.29
N MET A 375 15.01 24.36 39.10
CA MET A 375 14.92 23.21 38.23
C MET A 375 16.15 23.07 37.35
N ILE A 376 16.69 21.82 37.23
CA ILE A 376 17.80 21.49 36.37
C ILE A 376 17.27 20.64 35.22
N LYS A 377 17.28 21.21 33.99
CA LYS A 377 16.84 20.53 32.79
C LYS A 377 17.83 19.47 32.38
N PHE A 378 17.31 18.41 31.74
CA PHE A 378 18.14 17.37 31.13
C PHE A 378 18.96 17.95 29.99
N THR A 379 20.25 17.60 29.94
CA THR A 379 21.13 17.86 28.79
C THR A 379 21.86 16.60 28.38
N ALA A 380 22.16 16.45 27.08
CA ALA A 380 22.91 15.32 26.56
C ALA A 380 24.35 15.22 27.12
N GLU A 381 24.91 16.36 27.54
CA GLU A 381 26.24 16.47 28.13
C GLU A 381 26.27 15.95 29.57
N THR A 382 25.35 16.40 30.40
CA THR A 382 25.27 16.02 31.83
C THR A 382 24.58 14.68 32.02
N LYS A 383 23.73 14.26 31.07
CA LYS A 383 22.87 13.04 31.13
C LYS A 383 22.08 12.92 32.42
N CYS A 384 21.75 14.06 33.03
CA CYS A 384 20.94 14.10 34.25
C CYS A 384 20.02 15.31 34.26
N SER A 385 18.92 15.21 34.99
CA SER A 385 17.99 16.26 35.34
C SER A 385 17.81 16.29 36.85
N GLY A 386 17.18 17.36 37.40
CA GLY A 386 16.98 17.41 38.83
C GLY A 386 16.36 18.70 39.32
N VAL A 387 16.40 18.86 40.63
CA VAL A 387 15.87 20.04 41.32
C VAL A 387 16.68 20.32 42.58
N ASP A 388 16.92 21.60 42.86
CA ASP A 388 17.44 22.12 44.12
C ASP A 388 16.30 22.80 44.86
N LEU A 389 15.93 22.28 46.03
CA LEU A 389 14.86 22.81 46.86
C LEU A 389 15.38 23.94 47.77
N GLN A 390 14.48 24.78 48.29
CA GLN A 390 14.83 25.91 49.18
C GLN A 390 15.49 25.51 50.48
N ASP A 391 15.21 24.31 50.98
CA ASP A 391 15.80 23.76 52.19
C ASP A 391 17.25 23.24 51.98
N GLY A 392 17.80 23.39 50.77
CA GLY A 392 19.12 22.91 50.41
C GLY A 392 19.18 21.44 49.90
N THR A 393 18.03 20.78 49.82
CA THR A 393 17.96 19.41 49.29
C THR A 393 18.21 19.42 47.81
N GLN A 394 19.17 18.60 47.35
CA GLN A 394 19.53 18.42 45.95
C GLN A 394 19.07 17.05 45.45
N ILE A 395 18.19 17.02 44.45
CA ILE A 395 17.72 15.79 43.82
C ILE A 395 18.26 15.72 42.39
N ARG A 396 18.86 14.61 42.02
CA ARG A 396 19.38 14.35 40.69
C ARG A 396 18.86 12.99 40.19
N LYS A 397 18.44 12.95 38.91
CA LYS A 397 17.99 11.75 38.18
C LYS A 397 18.75 11.67 36.88
N GLY A 398 19.27 10.51 36.54
CA GLY A 398 20.00 10.36 35.29
C GLY A 398 20.55 8.99 35.02
N ALA A 399 21.36 8.89 33.97
CA ALA A 399 22.03 7.65 33.58
C ALA A 399 22.98 7.16 34.71
N PHE A 400 23.12 5.86 34.83
CA PHE A 400 23.97 5.21 35.86
C PHE A 400 25.34 5.84 36.01
N ASP A 401 26.07 5.99 34.87
CA ASP A 401 27.42 6.54 34.90
C ASP A 401 27.47 7.99 35.35
N ALA A 402 26.46 8.81 35.01
CA ALA A 402 26.38 10.21 35.41
C ALA A 402 26.13 10.35 36.91
N ILE A 403 25.15 9.61 37.45
CA ILE A 403 24.83 9.65 38.88
C ILE A 403 25.92 9.01 39.70
N ARG A 404 26.55 7.93 39.24
CA ARG A 404 27.71 7.30 39.91
C ARG A 404 28.84 8.31 40.12
N LYS A 405 29.20 9.06 39.09
CA LYS A 405 30.22 10.13 39.19
C LYS A 405 29.84 11.20 40.26
N ILE A 406 28.57 11.60 40.29
CA ILE A 406 28.09 12.59 41.26
C ILE A 406 28.27 12.07 42.72
N VAL A 407 27.89 10.81 42.94
CA VAL A 407 27.94 10.13 44.23
C VAL A 407 29.40 9.89 44.69
N GLU A 408 30.24 9.38 43.79
CA GLU A 408 31.67 9.07 44.08
C GLU A 408 32.50 10.34 44.27
N ASN A 409 32.26 11.39 43.48
CA ASN A 409 32.93 12.69 43.66
C ASN A 409 32.60 13.35 45.00
N ALA A 410 31.44 13.04 45.59
CA ALA A 410 31.07 13.49 46.95
C ALA A 410 31.64 12.60 48.05
N GLY A 411 32.47 11.58 47.72
CA GLY A 411 33.06 10.66 48.69
C GLY A 411 32.11 9.55 49.15
N ASN A 412 30.93 9.41 48.56
CA ASN A 412 29.96 8.35 48.90
C ASN A 412 30.25 7.09 48.08
N LYS A 413 29.90 5.92 48.65
CA LYS A 413 29.97 4.64 47.94
C LYS A 413 28.65 4.38 47.23
N PHE A 414 28.71 3.90 46.01
CA PHE A 414 27.53 3.45 45.26
C PHE A 414 27.03 2.09 45.88
N PRO A 415 25.73 1.90 46.21
CA PRO A 415 25.23 0.71 46.81
C PRO A 415 25.29 -0.50 45.85
N LYS A 416 25.88 -1.63 46.28
CA LYS A 416 25.95 -2.85 45.46
C LYS A 416 24.58 -3.42 45.11
N GLU A 417 23.63 -3.37 46.02
CA GLU A 417 22.25 -3.81 45.78
C GLU A 417 21.61 -3.10 44.60
N ILE A 418 21.88 -1.81 44.45
CA ILE A 418 21.37 -1.01 43.34
C ILE A 418 22.08 -1.36 42.02
N GLU A 419 23.38 -1.69 42.05
CA GLU A 419 24.09 -2.23 40.87
C GLU A 419 23.49 -3.55 40.39
N GLU A 420 23.07 -4.44 41.33
CA GLU A 420 22.39 -5.71 41.02
C GLU A 420 21.01 -5.43 40.37
N VAL A 421 20.23 -4.49 40.92
CA VAL A 421 18.94 -4.09 40.35
C VAL A 421 19.13 -3.50 38.93
N ILE A 422 20.14 -2.66 38.74
CA ILE A 422 20.49 -2.11 37.43
C ILE A 422 20.84 -3.23 36.43
N ALA A 423 21.64 -4.22 36.87
CA ALA A 423 22.01 -5.34 36.03
C ALA A 423 20.76 -6.18 35.63
N VAL A 424 19.83 -6.40 36.53
CA VAL A 424 18.57 -7.10 36.26
C VAL A 424 17.69 -6.31 35.29
N ILE A 425 17.51 -4.99 35.51
CA ILE A 425 16.73 -4.13 34.61
C ILE A 425 17.33 -4.18 33.19
N THR A 426 18.66 -4.02 33.09
CA THR A 426 19.36 -4.03 31.80
C THR A 426 19.27 -5.39 31.09
N SER A 427 19.38 -6.50 31.82
CA SER A 427 19.24 -7.85 31.26
C SER A 427 17.83 -8.12 30.73
N ASN A 428 16.81 -7.50 31.32
CA ASN A 428 15.42 -7.56 30.91
C ASN A 428 15.05 -6.51 29.82
N GLY A 429 16.05 -5.87 29.22
CA GLY A 429 15.82 -4.90 28.15
C GLY A 429 15.34 -3.54 28.62
N GLY A 430 15.32 -3.29 29.90
CA GLY A 430 14.96 -2.01 30.50
C GLY A 430 16.13 -1.01 30.53
N THR A 431 15.82 0.25 30.68
CA THR A 431 16.80 1.33 30.92
C THR A 431 16.65 1.83 32.36
N PRO A 432 17.69 1.69 33.19
CA PRO A 432 17.66 2.20 34.54
C PRO A 432 17.97 3.68 34.55
N LEU A 433 17.14 4.48 35.26
CA LEU A 433 17.45 5.85 35.65
C LEU A 433 17.68 5.88 37.15
N VAL A 434 18.89 6.24 37.57
CA VAL A 434 19.25 6.30 38.97
C VAL A 434 18.84 7.64 39.56
N VAL A 435 18.30 7.62 40.77
CA VAL A 435 17.94 8.84 41.53
C VAL A 435 18.79 8.93 42.78
N CYS A 436 19.33 10.10 43.03
CA CYS A 436 20.05 10.42 44.26
C CYS A 436 19.53 11.71 44.90
N VAL A 437 19.52 11.73 46.24
CA VAL A 437 19.16 12.86 47.05
C VAL A 437 20.38 13.21 47.92
N ASN A 438 20.82 14.47 47.88
CA ASN A 438 22.03 14.95 48.60
C ASN A 438 23.22 14.00 48.37
N GLN A 439 23.50 13.65 47.10
CA GLN A 439 24.57 12.76 46.62
C GLN A 439 24.54 11.32 47.23
N LYS A 440 23.39 10.90 47.77
CA LYS A 440 23.16 9.51 48.20
C LYS A 440 22.13 8.88 47.30
N VAL A 441 22.42 7.66 46.78
CA VAL A 441 21.50 6.92 45.95
C VAL A 441 20.27 6.51 46.73
N THR A 442 19.08 6.86 46.23
CA THR A 442 17.79 6.54 46.86
C THR A 442 17.04 5.42 46.15
N GLY A 443 17.37 5.17 44.88
CA GLY A 443 16.75 4.09 44.11
C GLY A 443 16.92 4.23 42.59
N VAL A 444 16.17 3.40 41.87
CA VAL A 444 16.22 3.33 40.41
C VAL A 444 14.80 3.34 39.82
N ILE A 445 14.59 4.10 38.77
CA ILE A 445 13.39 4.07 37.95
C ILE A 445 13.65 3.11 36.78
N GLU A 446 12.78 2.15 36.58
CA GLU A 446 12.84 1.23 35.46
C GLU A 446 12.03 1.80 34.28
N LEU A 447 12.71 2.08 33.17
CA LEU A 447 12.07 2.42 31.91
C LEU A 447 12.08 1.21 30.97
N GLN A 448 10.98 0.94 30.31
CA GLN A 448 10.87 -0.13 29.33
C GLN A 448 10.35 0.37 27.97
N ASP A 449 10.82 -0.25 26.90
CA ASP A 449 10.20 -0.12 25.59
C ASP A 449 8.85 -0.83 25.60
N ILE A 450 7.79 -0.12 25.25
CA ILE A 450 6.44 -0.70 25.21
C ILE A 450 6.18 -1.25 23.82
N ILE A 451 5.98 -2.55 23.77
CA ILE A 451 5.57 -3.27 22.56
C ILE A 451 4.14 -2.87 22.20
N LYS A 452 3.90 -2.57 20.94
CA LYS A 452 2.56 -2.21 20.45
C LYS A 452 1.57 -3.34 20.70
N PRO A 453 0.36 -3.05 21.20
CA PRO A 453 -0.63 -4.10 21.52
C PRO A 453 -1.08 -4.86 20.24
N GLY A 454 -1.28 -6.18 20.38
CA GLY A 454 -1.75 -7.03 19.28
C GLY A 454 -0.72 -7.40 18.22
N ILE A 455 0.56 -7.00 18.37
CA ILE A 455 1.59 -7.24 17.35
C ILE A 455 1.93 -8.73 17.19
N GLN A 456 1.85 -9.52 18.27
CA GLN A 456 2.10 -10.97 18.22
C GLN A 456 1.14 -11.71 17.29
N GLU A 457 -0.16 -11.47 17.42
CA GLU A 457 -1.18 -12.09 16.58
C GLU A 457 -0.97 -11.74 15.09
N ARG A 458 -0.46 -10.55 14.86
CA ARG A 458 -0.20 -10.04 13.51
C ARG A 458 1.04 -10.69 12.91
N PHE A 459 2.11 -10.89 13.67
CA PHE A 459 3.28 -11.64 13.20
C PHE A 459 2.95 -13.12 12.97
N GLU A 460 2.11 -13.73 13.80
CA GLU A 460 1.59 -15.07 13.53
C GLU A 460 0.81 -15.14 12.21
N ARG A 461 0.03 -14.11 11.89
CA ARG A 461 -0.71 -14.04 10.64
C ARG A 461 0.24 -13.94 9.43
N LEU A 462 1.31 -13.13 9.51
CA LEU A 462 2.38 -13.07 8.48
C LEU A 462 3.06 -14.42 8.31
N ARG A 463 3.39 -15.09 9.42
CA ARG A 463 4.00 -16.43 9.39
C ARG A 463 3.10 -17.46 8.71
N ARG A 464 1.79 -17.43 8.96
CA ARG A 464 0.81 -18.29 8.23
C ARG A 464 0.74 -17.97 6.74
N MET A 465 1.08 -16.76 6.33
CA MET A 465 1.17 -16.35 4.92
C MET A 465 2.53 -16.70 4.28
N GLY A 466 3.45 -17.29 5.05
CA GLY A 466 4.79 -17.70 4.59
C GLY A 466 5.84 -16.60 4.66
N VAL A 467 5.58 -15.49 5.37
CA VAL A 467 6.52 -14.37 5.52
C VAL A 467 7.31 -14.54 6.82
N LYS A 468 8.65 -14.59 6.72
CA LYS A 468 9.57 -14.57 7.86
C LYS A 468 9.71 -13.14 8.38
N THR A 469 9.57 -12.93 9.70
CA THR A 469 9.74 -11.63 10.35
C THR A 469 11.08 -11.55 11.06
N VAL A 470 11.86 -10.48 10.82
CA VAL A 470 13.18 -10.26 11.38
C VAL A 470 13.25 -8.87 12.00
N MET A 471 13.46 -8.79 13.31
CA MET A 471 13.68 -7.53 14.00
C MET A 471 15.12 -7.08 13.84
N VAL A 472 15.35 -5.80 13.55
CA VAL A 472 16.69 -5.21 13.49
C VAL A 472 16.78 -4.08 14.52
N THR A 473 17.84 -4.08 15.33
CA THR A 473 18.02 -3.08 16.39
C THR A 473 19.48 -2.82 16.68
N GLY A 474 19.82 -1.61 17.08
CA GLY A 474 21.13 -1.26 17.62
C GLY A 474 21.36 -1.68 19.07
N ASP A 475 20.34 -2.28 19.73
CA ASP A 475 20.47 -2.76 21.11
C ASP A 475 21.44 -3.95 21.22
N ASN A 476 21.91 -4.19 22.45
CA ASN A 476 22.71 -5.37 22.73
C ASN A 476 21.91 -6.67 22.55
N PRO A 477 22.59 -7.83 22.35
CA PRO A 477 21.92 -9.11 22.06
C PRO A 477 20.91 -9.56 23.10
N LEU A 478 21.11 -9.25 24.40
CA LEU A 478 20.18 -9.65 25.48
C LEU A 478 18.88 -8.88 25.40
N THR A 479 18.95 -7.57 25.25
CA THR A 479 17.79 -6.69 25.06
C THR A 479 17.03 -7.04 23.77
N ALA A 480 17.76 -7.23 22.67
CA ALA A 480 17.18 -7.60 21.39
C ALA A 480 16.43 -8.93 21.47
N LYS A 481 17.03 -9.94 22.11
CA LYS A 481 16.41 -11.26 22.32
C LYS A 481 15.12 -11.15 23.12
N TYR A 482 15.15 -10.43 24.24
CA TYR A 482 13.98 -10.24 25.10
C TYR A 482 12.80 -9.61 24.35
N ILE A 483 13.08 -8.53 23.58
CA ILE A 483 12.05 -7.84 22.80
C ILE A 483 11.54 -8.73 21.66
N ALA A 484 12.43 -9.45 20.97
CA ALA A 484 12.07 -10.35 19.87
C ALA A 484 11.14 -11.48 20.35
N GLU A 485 11.47 -12.13 21.45
CA GLU A 485 10.64 -13.18 22.07
C GLU A 485 9.26 -12.63 22.49
N LYS A 486 9.26 -11.46 23.13
CA LYS A 486 8.03 -10.82 23.62
C LYS A 486 7.17 -10.29 22.46
N ALA A 487 7.76 -9.82 21.37
CA ALA A 487 7.04 -9.39 20.17
C ALA A 487 6.61 -10.56 19.28
N GLY A 488 7.24 -11.72 19.40
CA GLY A 488 6.92 -12.92 18.64
C GLY A 488 7.47 -12.91 17.21
N VAL A 489 8.58 -12.19 16.94
CA VAL A 489 9.27 -12.25 15.66
C VAL A 489 10.05 -13.56 15.50
N ASP A 490 10.34 -13.96 14.23
CA ASP A 490 10.99 -15.23 13.93
C ASP A 490 12.51 -15.19 14.17
N ASP A 491 13.12 -13.99 14.04
CA ASP A 491 14.56 -13.80 14.13
C ASP A 491 14.90 -12.35 14.51
N PHE A 492 16.14 -12.08 14.91
CA PHE A 492 16.57 -10.70 15.19
C PHE A 492 18.05 -10.48 14.88
N ILE A 493 18.40 -9.23 14.61
CA ILE A 493 19.77 -8.74 14.43
C ILE A 493 20.02 -7.66 15.47
N ALA A 494 20.95 -7.91 16.38
CA ALA A 494 21.35 -6.99 17.44
C ALA A 494 22.59 -6.20 17.04
N GLU A 495 22.86 -5.07 17.71
CA GLU A 495 24.03 -4.19 17.49
C GLU A 495 24.17 -3.75 16.01
N ALA A 496 23.03 -3.73 15.28
CA ALA A 496 22.99 -3.48 13.85
C ALA A 496 23.29 -2.01 13.55
N LYS A 497 24.21 -1.81 12.61
CA LYS A 497 24.44 -0.52 11.97
C LYS A 497 23.58 -0.39 10.71
N PRO A 498 23.40 0.82 10.16
CA PRO A 498 22.64 1.01 8.92
C PRO A 498 23.14 0.14 7.76
N GLU A 499 24.45 -0.07 7.67
CA GLU A 499 25.09 -0.89 6.64
C GLU A 499 24.72 -2.37 6.77
N ASP A 500 24.59 -2.89 8.00
CA ASP A 500 24.25 -4.28 8.28
C ASP A 500 22.81 -4.60 7.82
N LYS A 501 21.87 -3.64 7.99
CA LYS A 501 20.51 -3.73 7.46
C LYS A 501 20.51 -3.93 5.95
N MET A 502 21.28 -3.12 5.24
CA MET A 502 21.39 -3.18 3.78
C MET A 502 22.07 -4.47 3.30
N GLU A 503 23.13 -4.92 4.00
CA GLU A 503 23.85 -6.15 3.68
C GLU A 503 22.94 -7.38 3.85
N TYR A 504 22.16 -7.45 4.93
CA TYR A 504 21.18 -8.51 5.14
C TYR A 504 20.16 -8.57 4.01
N ILE A 505 19.61 -7.42 3.59
CA ILE A 505 18.65 -7.35 2.47
C ILE A 505 19.30 -7.89 1.19
N LYS A 506 20.52 -7.46 0.86
CA LYS A 506 21.25 -7.93 -0.32
C LYS A 506 21.51 -9.43 -0.29
N LYS A 507 21.86 -9.99 0.86
CA LYS A 507 22.08 -11.42 1.06
C LYS A 507 20.81 -12.24 0.81
N GLU A 508 19.69 -11.82 1.36
CA GLU A 508 18.39 -12.48 1.13
C GLU A 508 17.98 -12.37 -0.36
N GLN A 509 18.18 -11.21 -0.99
CA GLN A 509 17.91 -10.99 -2.41
C GLN A 509 18.79 -11.85 -3.32
N GLN A 510 20.08 -12.04 -2.98
CA GLN A 510 20.98 -12.95 -3.70
C GLN A 510 20.56 -14.42 -3.57
N ALA A 511 19.90 -14.78 -2.47
CA ALA A 511 19.29 -16.09 -2.28
C ALA A 511 17.95 -16.24 -3.04
N GLY A 512 17.56 -15.26 -3.86
CA GLY A 512 16.32 -15.27 -4.65
C GLY A 512 15.06 -14.89 -3.89
N LYS A 513 15.18 -14.36 -2.67
CA LYS A 513 14.04 -13.97 -1.83
C LYS A 513 13.66 -12.51 -2.05
N LEU A 514 12.38 -12.22 -1.93
CA LEU A 514 11.84 -10.88 -1.93
C LEU A 514 11.76 -10.35 -0.50
N VAL A 515 12.37 -9.18 -0.30
CA VAL A 515 12.51 -8.58 1.03
C VAL A 515 11.70 -7.30 1.14
N ALA A 516 10.89 -7.21 2.18
CA ALA A 516 10.28 -5.97 2.63
C ALA A 516 11.06 -5.40 3.81
N MET A 517 11.19 -4.07 3.86
CA MET A 517 11.76 -3.33 4.97
C MET A 517 10.75 -2.28 5.44
N MET A 518 10.58 -2.17 6.75
CA MET A 518 9.79 -1.13 7.38
C MET A 518 10.65 -0.35 8.37
N GLY A 519 10.59 0.98 8.29
CA GLY A 519 11.36 1.86 9.17
C GLY A 519 10.88 3.32 9.08
N ASP A 520 11.31 4.16 10.03
CA ASP A 520 10.93 5.57 10.14
C ASP A 520 12.13 6.53 10.20
N GLY A 521 13.34 6.02 10.49
CA GLY A 521 14.54 6.81 10.67
C GLY A 521 15.30 7.15 9.38
N THR A 522 16.12 8.21 9.44
CA THR A 522 17.09 8.53 8.36
C THR A 522 18.07 7.38 8.14
N ASN A 523 18.39 6.66 9.21
CA ASN A 523 19.28 5.50 9.17
C ASN A 523 18.68 4.32 8.40
N ASP A 524 17.36 4.29 8.22
CA ASP A 524 16.65 3.25 7.48
C ASP A 524 16.55 3.55 5.98
N ALA A 525 16.74 4.80 5.57
CA ALA A 525 16.56 5.21 4.18
C ALA A 525 17.36 4.36 3.17
N PRO A 526 18.64 4.01 3.38
CA PRO A 526 19.37 3.13 2.46
C PRO A 526 18.76 1.71 2.37
N ALA A 527 18.31 1.16 3.50
CA ALA A 527 17.69 -0.16 3.56
C ALA A 527 16.27 -0.16 2.92
N LEU A 528 15.49 0.89 3.15
CA LEU A 528 14.18 1.11 2.50
C LEU A 528 14.31 1.21 0.98
N ALA A 529 15.34 1.90 0.48
CA ALA A 529 15.61 2.01 -0.96
C ALA A 529 16.10 0.70 -1.58
N GLN A 530 16.88 -0.11 -0.85
CA GLN A 530 17.40 -1.40 -1.31
C GLN A 530 16.33 -2.49 -1.33
N ALA A 531 15.37 -2.46 -0.40
CA ALA A 531 14.33 -3.47 -0.27
C ALA A 531 13.41 -3.52 -1.52
N ASN A 532 12.88 -4.70 -1.83
CA ASN A 532 11.89 -4.86 -2.89
C ASN A 532 10.60 -4.09 -2.56
N VAL A 533 10.25 -4.05 -1.26
CA VAL A 533 9.17 -3.24 -0.69
C VAL A 533 9.73 -2.45 0.48
N GLY A 534 9.89 -1.15 0.33
CA GLY A 534 10.28 -0.23 1.40
C GLY A 534 9.07 0.55 1.89
N LEU A 535 8.57 0.26 3.08
CA LEU A 535 7.44 0.95 3.71
C LEU A 535 7.95 1.92 4.76
N ALA A 536 7.92 3.21 4.46
CA ALA A 536 8.23 4.26 5.41
C ALA A 536 6.99 4.65 6.22
N MET A 537 7.20 4.99 7.50
CA MET A 537 6.14 5.55 8.34
C MET A 537 5.93 7.04 8.01
N ASN A 538 4.70 7.52 8.10
CA ASN A 538 4.43 8.95 7.94
C ASN A 538 5.06 9.80 9.05
N SER A 539 5.20 9.24 10.26
CA SER A 539 5.96 9.86 11.36
C SER A 539 7.45 9.98 11.08
N GLY A 540 7.97 9.19 10.13
CA GLY A 540 9.38 9.12 9.84
C GLY A 540 9.94 10.36 9.13
N THR A 541 11.25 10.38 8.98
CA THR A 541 11.99 11.47 8.34
C THR A 541 11.64 11.58 6.85
N GLN A 542 11.84 12.75 6.28
CA GLN A 542 11.62 12.99 4.86
C GLN A 542 12.50 12.06 4.00
N ALA A 543 13.73 11.80 4.43
CA ALA A 543 14.65 10.88 3.75
C ALA A 543 14.10 9.45 3.69
N ALA A 544 13.52 8.95 4.80
CA ALA A 544 12.88 7.64 4.83
C ALA A 544 11.66 7.57 3.89
N LYS A 545 10.78 8.60 3.92
CA LYS A 545 9.62 8.69 3.04
C LYS A 545 9.99 8.76 1.55
N GLU A 546 11.10 9.44 1.21
CA GLU A 546 11.58 9.49 -0.18
C GLU A 546 12.24 8.20 -0.64
N ALA A 547 12.93 7.50 0.25
CA ALA A 547 13.61 6.25 -0.05
C ALA A 547 12.63 5.08 -0.23
N GLY A 548 11.59 4.99 0.61
CA GLY A 548 10.58 3.94 0.53
C GLY A 548 9.78 4.03 -0.77
N ASN A 549 9.29 2.90 -1.27
CA ASN A 549 8.35 2.84 -2.38
C ASN A 549 6.88 2.80 -1.94
N MET A 550 6.65 2.78 -0.62
CA MET A 550 5.36 2.94 0.04
C MET A 550 5.50 3.82 1.27
N VAL A 551 4.41 4.48 1.67
CA VAL A 551 4.31 5.25 2.92
C VAL A 551 3.03 4.87 3.65
N ASP A 552 3.17 4.45 4.91
CA ASP A 552 2.05 4.19 5.81
C ASP A 552 1.62 5.49 6.50
N LEU A 553 0.39 5.92 6.26
CA LEU A 553 -0.16 7.15 6.82
C LEU A 553 -0.59 7.00 8.28
N ASP A 554 -0.95 5.80 8.71
CA ASP A 554 -1.46 5.52 10.07
C ASP A 554 -0.34 5.31 11.10
N ASN A 555 0.92 5.25 10.66
CA ASN A 555 2.07 4.89 11.52
C ASN A 555 1.87 3.55 12.26
N ASP A 556 1.14 2.62 11.64
CA ASP A 556 0.87 1.30 12.17
C ASP A 556 1.71 0.25 11.43
N PRO A 557 2.74 -0.33 12.06
CA PRO A 557 3.62 -1.32 11.44
C PRO A 557 2.88 -2.55 10.93
N THR A 558 1.65 -2.72 11.35
CA THR A 558 0.81 -3.84 10.96
C THR A 558 0.09 -3.62 9.63
N LYS A 559 0.13 -2.39 9.10
CA LYS A 559 -0.38 -2.06 7.77
C LYS A 559 0.28 -2.86 6.66
N LEU A 560 1.53 -3.25 6.84
CA LEU A 560 2.18 -4.13 5.87
C LEU A 560 1.42 -5.46 5.69
N ILE A 561 0.78 -5.99 6.73
CA ILE A 561 -0.05 -7.19 6.62
C ILE A 561 -1.20 -6.95 5.65
N GLU A 562 -1.88 -5.82 5.78
CA GLU A 562 -2.97 -5.45 4.88
C GLU A 562 -2.46 -5.30 3.44
N ILE A 563 -1.27 -4.71 3.26
CA ILE A 563 -0.64 -4.57 1.95
C ILE A 563 -0.22 -5.92 1.35
N VAL A 564 0.34 -6.82 2.15
CA VAL A 564 0.64 -8.19 1.73
C VAL A 564 -0.63 -8.92 1.28
N GLU A 565 -1.72 -8.77 2.02
CA GLU A 565 -3.02 -9.35 1.66
C GLU A 565 -3.59 -8.74 0.37
N ILE A 566 -3.50 -7.41 0.22
CA ILE A 566 -3.91 -6.70 -1.00
C ILE A 566 -3.07 -7.17 -2.19
N GLY A 567 -1.75 -7.30 -2.02
CA GLY A 567 -0.84 -7.83 -3.04
C GLY A 567 -1.18 -9.27 -3.44
N LYS A 568 -1.35 -10.16 -2.46
CA LYS A 568 -1.80 -11.55 -2.69
C LYS A 568 -3.16 -11.59 -3.39
N GLN A 569 -4.09 -10.74 -2.98
CA GLN A 569 -5.40 -10.64 -3.62
C GLN A 569 -5.28 -10.14 -5.06
N LEU A 570 -4.37 -9.20 -5.34
CA LEU A 570 -4.09 -8.69 -6.69
C LEU A 570 -3.57 -9.81 -7.62
N LEU A 571 -2.54 -10.54 -7.16
CA LEU A 571 -1.97 -11.68 -7.88
C LEU A 571 -2.99 -12.77 -8.14
N MET A 572 -3.78 -13.13 -7.13
CA MET A 572 -4.87 -14.10 -7.26
C MET A 572 -5.94 -13.65 -8.26
N THR A 573 -6.36 -12.40 -8.19
CA THR A 573 -7.39 -11.87 -9.09
C THR A 573 -6.93 -11.94 -10.52
N ARG A 574 -5.67 -11.58 -10.79
CA ARG A 574 -5.06 -11.67 -12.12
C ARG A 574 -4.99 -13.11 -12.60
N GLY A 575 -4.45 -14.02 -11.79
CA GLY A 575 -4.36 -15.45 -12.13
C GLY A 575 -5.73 -16.08 -12.38
N THR A 576 -6.70 -15.76 -11.54
CA THR A 576 -8.08 -16.26 -11.64
C THR A 576 -8.78 -15.80 -12.91
N LEU A 577 -8.70 -14.49 -13.23
CA LEU A 577 -9.31 -13.94 -14.45
C LEU A 577 -8.60 -14.41 -15.71
N THR A 578 -7.28 -14.62 -15.65
CA THR A 578 -6.52 -15.24 -16.76
C THR A 578 -6.98 -16.69 -16.99
N THR A 579 -7.11 -17.49 -15.92
CA THR A 579 -7.61 -18.87 -16.02
C THR A 579 -9.02 -18.91 -16.61
N PHE A 580 -9.91 -18.05 -16.12
CA PHE A 580 -11.28 -17.93 -16.64
C PHE A 580 -11.26 -17.54 -18.12
N SER A 581 -10.48 -16.52 -18.51
CA SER A 581 -10.41 -16.04 -19.90
C SER A 581 -9.94 -17.13 -20.86
N ILE A 582 -8.84 -17.80 -20.54
CA ILE A 582 -8.30 -18.89 -21.39
C ILE A 582 -9.31 -20.02 -21.51
N ALA A 583 -9.91 -20.47 -20.41
CA ALA A 583 -10.92 -21.53 -20.42
C ALA A 583 -12.16 -21.15 -21.24
N ASN A 584 -12.62 -19.89 -21.09
CA ASN A 584 -13.74 -19.32 -21.81
C ASN A 584 -13.45 -19.22 -23.34
N ASP A 585 -12.25 -18.79 -23.71
CA ASP A 585 -11.88 -18.63 -25.11
C ASP A 585 -11.75 -20.00 -25.82
N VAL A 586 -11.16 -20.98 -25.14
CA VAL A 586 -11.10 -22.37 -25.64
C VAL A 586 -12.49 -22.96 -25.80
N ALA A 587 -13.41 -22.74 -24.86
CA ALA A 587 -14.76 -23.28 -24.93
C ALA A 587 -15.58 -22.74 -26.13
N LYS A 588 -15.30 -21.53 -26.60
CA LYS A 588 -15.94 -20.92 -27.77
C LYS A 588 -15.61 -21.64 -29.07
N TYR A 589 -14.51 -22.41 -29.14
CA TYR A 589 -14.23 -23.28 -30.30
C TYR A 589 -15.38 -24.23 -30.60
N PHE A 590 -16.05 -24.78 -29.58
CA PHE A 590 -17.17 -25.67 -29.73
C PHE A 590 -18.45 -25.00 -30.28
N ALA A 591 -18.50 -23.68 -30.26
CA ALA A 591 -19.56 -22.91 -30.92
C ALA A 591 -19.19 -22.63 -32.37
N ILE A 592 -17.97 -22.14 -32.63
CA ILE A 592 -17.62 -21.52 -33.91
C ILE A 592 -17.08 -22.54 -34.92
N ILE A 593 -16.21 -23.46 -34.52
CA ILE A 593 -15.63 -24.45 -35.46
C ILE A 593 -16.69 -25.35 -36.10
N PRO A 594 -17.64 -25.97 -35.36
CA PRO A 594 -18.73 -26.68 -35.97
C PRO A 594 -19.57 -25.80 -36.89
N ALA A 595 -19.87 -24.57 -36.48
CA ALA A 595 -20.64 -23.62 -37.28
C ALA A 595 -19.99 -23.36 -38.65
N LEU A 596 -18.66 -23.25 -38.71
CA LEU A 596 -17.91 -22.93 -39.91
C LEU A 596 -17.82 -24.13 -40.89
N PHE A 597 -17.64 -25.34 -40.36
CA PHE A 597 -17.22 -26.52 -41.18
C PHE A 597 -18.22 -27.67 -41.23
N MET A 598 -19.27 -27.68 -40.38
CA MET A 598 -20.22 -28.81 -40.31
C MET A 598 -20.98 -29.06 -41.62
N VAL A 599 -21.20 -28.01 -42.41
CA VAL A 599 -21.85 -28.11 -43.72
C VAL A 599 -20.94 -28.83 -44.72
N ALA A 600 -19.62 -28.50 -44.74
CA ALA A 600 -18.64 -29.13 -45.61
C ALA A 600 -18.17 -30.50 -45.09
N ILE A 601 -18.09 -30.65 -43.78
CA ILE A 601 -17.56 -31.83 -43.09
C ILE A 601 -18.59 -32.30 -42.05
N PRO A 602 -19.63 -33.05 -42.46
CA PRO A 602 -20.71 -33.53 -41.56
C PRO A 602 -20.21 -34.35 -40.36
N GLN A 603 -19.02 -34.95 -40.46
CA GLN A 603 -18.37 -35.69 -39.39
C GLN A 603 -18.03 -34.80 -38.17
N LEU A 604 -18.03 -33.47 -38.32
CA LEU A 604 -17.84 -32.51 -37.22
C LEU A 604 -19.14 -32.25 -36.43
N ALA A 605 -20.30 -32.73 -36.87
CA ALA A 605 -21.58 -32.58 -36.20
C ALA A 605 -21.54 -32.93 -34.67
N PRO A 606 -20.84 -33.99 -34.23
CA PRO A 606 -20.72 -34.31 -32.82
C PRO A 606 -20.05 -33.23 -31.98
N LEU A 607 -19.26 -32.34 -32.59
CA LEU A 607 -18.64 -31.21 -31.92
C LEU A 607 -19.61 -30.04 -31.61
N ASN A 608 -20.77 -30.01 -32.27
CA ASN A 608 -21.85 -29.06 -31.97
C ASN A 608 -22.58 -29.43 -30.68
N ILE A 609 -21.83 -29.54 -29.60
CA ILE A 609 -22.34 -29.91 -28.25
C ILE A 609 -23.39 -28.91 -27.76
N MET A 610 -23.27 -27.65 -28.16
CA MET A 610 -24.22 -26.59 -27.77
C MET A 610 -25.56 -26.69 -28.53
N GLY A 611 -25.60 -27.44 -29.68
CA GLY A 611 -26.80 -27.56 -30.50
C GLY A 611 -27.30 -26.21 -31.00
N LEU A 612 -26.40 -25.39 -31.58
CA LEU A 612 -26.71 -24.04 -32.08
C LEU A 612 -27.54 -24.10 -33.36
N HIS A 613 -28.36 -23.09 -33.62
CA HIS A 613 -29.40 -23.08 -34.62
C HIS A 613 -28.84 -23.03 -36.07
N SER A 614 -27.95 -22.06 -36.33
CA SER A 614 -27.32 -21.89 -37.64
C SER A 614 -25.87 -21.42 -37.49
N PRO A 615 -25.03 -21.51 -38.54
CA PRO A 615 -23.68 -20.94 -38.50
C PRO A 615 -23.65 -19.46 -38.19
N GLU A 616 -24.55 -18.67 -38.77
CA GLU A 616 -24.63 -17.23 -38.58
C GLU A 616 -25.04 -16.86 -37.14
N THR A 617 -26.08 -17.55 -36.60
CA THR A 617 -26.54 -17.28 -35.24
C THR A 617 -25.52 -17.77 -34.20
N ALA A 618 -24.81 -18.85 -34.46
CA ALA A 618 -23.76 -19.38 -33.59
C ALA A 618 -22.58 -18.43 -33.47
N ILE A 619 -22.08 -17.87 -34.57
CA ILE A 619 -20.98 -16.93 -34.63
C ILE A 619 -21.40 -15.61 -33.94
N LEU A 620 -22.58 -15.10 -34.29
CA LEU A 620 -23.11 -13.89 -33.71
C LEU A 620 -23.29 -13.98 -32.19
N SER A 621 -23.85 -15.11 -31.73
CA SER A 621 -24.05 -15.38 -30.31
C SER A 621 -22.74 -15.46 -29.52
N ALA A 622 -21.70 -16.05 -30.14
CA ALA A 622 -20.37 -16.11 -29.53
C ALA A 622 -19.73 -14.71 -29.39
N VAL A 623 -19.88 -13.83 -30.40
CA VAL A 623 -19.37 -12.45 -30.37
C VAL A 623 -20.14 -11.59 -29.36
N ILE A 624 -21.49 -11.72 -29.31
CA ILE A 624 -22.31 -11.05 -28.31
C ILE A 624 -21.93 -11.49 -26.90
N PHE A 625 -21.75 -12.80 -26.67
CA PHE A 625 -21.32 -13.31 -25.38
C PHE A 625 -19.95 -12.74 -24.99
N ASN A 626 -19.01 -12.65 -25.95
CA ASN A 626 -17.70 -12.06 -25.71
C ASN A 626 -17.76 -10.58 -25.29
N ALA A 627 -18.69 -9.82 -25.86
CA ALA A 627 -18.93 -8.43 -25.47
C ALA A 627 -19.54 -8.32 -24.06
N ILE A 628 -20.49 -9.19 -23.70
CA ILE A 628 -21.22 -9.14 -22.43
C ILE A 628 -20.37 -9.61 -21.24
N ILE A 629 -19.47 -10.59 -21.44
CA ILE A 629 -18.68 -11.15 -20.34
C ILE A 629 -17.71 -10.13 -19.73
N ILE A 630 -17.21 -9.16 -20.51
CA ILE A 630 -16.31 -8.12 -20.03
C ILE A 630 -16.97 -7.28 -18.92
N PRO A 631 -18.12 -6.61 -19.14
CA PRO A 631 -18.77 -5.83 -18.09
C PRO A 631 -19.21 -6.67 -16.88
N ILE A 632 -19.57 -7.94 -17.05
CA ILE A 632 -19.90 -8.86 -15.94
C ILE A 632 -18.67 -9.08 -15.04
N LEU A 633 -17.46 -9.11 -15.60
CA LEU A 633 -16.23 -9.34 -14.84
C LEU A 633 -15.61 -8.06 -14.26
N ILE A 634 -16.03 -6.86 -14.69
CA ILE A 634 -15.53 -5.59 -14.14
C ILE A 634 -15.64 -5.54 -12.61
N PRO A 635 -16.80 -5.86 -11.97
CA PRO A 635 -16.90 -5.86 -10.51
C PRO A 635 -15.90 -6.80 -9.82
N LEU A 636 -15.63 -7.96 -10.43
CA LEU A 636 -14.64 -8.92 -9.92
C LEU A 636 -13.21 -8.39 -10.06
N ALA A 637 -12.89 -7.75 -11.19
CA ALA A 637 -11.58 -7.12 -11.41
C ALA A 637 -11.32 -5.98 -10.41
N LEU A 638 -12.32 -5.13 -10.14
CA LEU A 638 -12.21 -3.99 -9.24
C LEU A 638 -12.21 -4.38 -7.76
N LYS A 639 -13.09 -5.31 -7.34
CA LYS A 639 -13.14 -5.83 -5.96
C LYS A 639 -11.96 -6.76 -5.63
N GLY A 640 -11.52 -7.51 -6.62
CA GLY A 640 -10.60 -8.62 -6.46
C GLY A 640 -11.25 -9.88 -5.87
N VAL A 641 -10.60 -11.01 -6.12
CA VAL A 641 -10.97 -12.31 -5.54
C VAL A 641 -10.50 -12.35 -4.09
N GLN A 642 -11.39 -12.73 -3.19
CA GLN A 642 -11.08 -12.77 -1.76
C GLN A 642 -9.94 -13.74 -1.45
N TYR A 643 -8.86 -13.24 -0.88
CA TYR A 643 -7.76 -14.07 -0.40
C TYR A 643 -8.19 -14.89 0.81
N LYS A 644 -7.85 -16.20 0.80
CA LYS A 644 -8.00 -17.09 1.95
C LYS A 644 -6.65 -17.79 2.19
N PRO A 645 -6.10 -17.75 3.41
CA PRO A 645 -4.81 -18.37 3.73
C PRO A 645 -4.95 -19.88 3.92
N ILE A 646 -5.27 -20.61 2.84
CA ILE A 646 -5.49 -22.07 2.83
C ILE A 646 -4.33 -22.87 2.24
N GLY A 647 -3.20 -22.21 1.99
CA GLY A 647 -2.04 -22.79 1.30
C GLY A 647 -2.14 -22.73 -0.24
N ALA A 648 -0.98 -22.62 -0.89
CA ALA A 648 -0.90 -22.36 -2.34
C ALA A 648 -1.58 -23.47 -3.19
N SER A 649 -1.37 -24.74 -2.85
CA SER A 649 -1.94 -25.87 -3.61
C SER A 649 -3.47 -25.94 -3.50
N ALA A 650 -4.03 -25.74 -2.30
CA ALA A 650 -5.48 -25.73 -2.11
C ALA A 650 -6.13 -24.54 -2.81
N LEU A 651 -5.46 -23.39 -2.80
CA LEU A 651 -5.90 -22.17 -3.47
C LEU A 651 -5.91 -22.34 -5.00
N LEU A 652 -4.83 -22.90 -5.57
CA LEU A 652 -4.72 -23.21 -6.98
C LEU A 652 -5.83 -24.18 -7.42
N ARG A 653 -6.03 -25.29 -6.68
CA ARG A 653 -7.09 -26.27 -6.98
C ARG A 653 -8.48 -25.62 -6.94
N ARG A 654 -8.75 -24.80 -5.93
CA ARG A 654 -10.03 -24.09 -5.83
C ARG A 654 -10.25 -23.13 -6.99
N ASN A 655 -9.24 -22.36 -7.36
CA ASN A 655 -9.33 -21.40 -8.46
C ASN A 655 -9.52 -22.12 -9.80
N LEU A 656 -8.80 -23.22 -10.02
CA LEU A 656 -8.95 -24.03 -11.24
C LEU A 656 -10.35 -24.65 -11.34
N LEU A 657 -10.91 -25.14 -10.21
CA LEU A 657 -12.27 -25.70 -10.21
C LEU A 657 -13.33 -24.62 -10.42
N ILE A 658 -13.27 -23.49 -9.72
CA ILE A 658 -14.32 -22.46 -9.81
C ILE A 658 -14.22 -21.69 -11.13
N TYR A 659 -13.03 -21.20 -11.47
CA TYR A 659 -12.87 -20.28 -12.60
C TYR A 659 -12.43 -20.99 -13.89
N GLY A 660 -11.71 -22.10 -13.80
CA GLY A 660 -11.40 -22.93 -14.96
C GLY A 660 -12.65 -23.65 -15.47
N VAL A 661 -13.27 -24.45 -14.61
CA VAL A 661 -14.53 -25.16 -14.97
C VAL A 661 -15.66 -24.16 -15.23
N GLY A 662 -15.80 -23.10 -14.41
CA GLY A 662 -16.77 -22.04 -14.64
C GLY A 662 -16.52 -21.30 -15.95
N GLY A 663 -15.26 -21.07 -16.32
CA GLY A 663 -14.86 -20.49 -17.60
C GLY A 663 -15.23 -21.35 -18.80
N VAL A 664 -15.21 -22.68 -18.65
CA VAL A 664 -15.70 -23.58 -19.70
C VAL A 664 -17.23 -23.59 -19.77
N ILE A 665 -17.92 -23.70 -18.64
CA ILE A 665 -19.40 -23.80 -18.59
C ILE A 665 -20.07 -22.51 -19.03
N ALA A 666 -19.52 -21.35 -18.64
CA ALA A 666 -20.14 -20.04 -18.91
C ALA A 666 -20.44 -19.81 -20.41
N PRO A 667 -19.53 -20.04 -21.38
CA PRO A 667 -19.85 -19.88 -22.79
C PRO A 667 -20.83 -20.95 -23.30
N PHE A 668 -20.79 -22.22 -22.82
CA PHE A 668 -21.76 -23.23 -23.22
C PHE A 668 -23.19 -22.80 -22.89
N VAL A 669 -23.43 -22.28 -21.68
CA VAL A 669 -24.73 -21.79 -21.25
C VAL A 669 -25.06 -20.45 -21.90
N GLY A 670 -24.12 -19.48 -21.82
CA GLY A 670 -24.34 -18.11 -22.27
C GLY A 670 -24.57 -18.00 -23.78
N ILE A 671 -23.73 -18.67 -24.59
CA ILE A 671 -23.86 -18.66 -26.04
C ILE A 671 -25.18 -19.34 -26.46
N LYS A 672 -25.53 -20.47 -25.82
CA LYS A 672 -26.82 -21.14 -26.10
C LYS A 672 -28.03 -20.28 -25.81
N LEU A 673 -28.03 -19.58 -24.64
CA LEU A 673 -29.11 -18.67 -24.29
C LEU A 673 -29.23 -17.51 -25.28
N ILE A 674 -28.10 -16.96 -25.71
CA ILE A 674 -28.08 -15.88 -26.71
C ILE A 674 -28.55 -16.41 -28.06
N ASP A 675 -28.10 -17.61 -28.49
CA ASP A 675 -28.52 -18.23 -29.73
C ASP A 675 -30.02 -18.43 -29.79
N MET A 676 -30.64 -18.85 -28.68
CA MET A 676 -32.10 -18.98 -28.60
C MET A 676 -32.83 -17.67 -28.81
N ILE A 677 -32.24 -16.53 -28.39
CA ILE A 677 -32.83 -15.22 -28.62
C ILE A 677 -32.56 -14.74 -30.04
N VAL A 678 -31.30 -14.86 -30.50
CA VAL A 678 -30.88 -14.40 -31.83
C VAL A 678 -31.61 -15.16 -32.93
N SER A 679 -31.81 -16.46 -32.78
CA SER A 679 -32.54 -17.30 -33.71
C SER A 679 -34.03 -16.93 -33.93
N LEU A 680 -34.59 -16.08 -33.08
CA LEU A 680 -35.95 -15.49 -33.28
C LEU A 680 -35.97 -14.38 -34.34
N PHE A 681 -34.79 -13.84 -34.68
CA PHE A 681 -34.63 -12.72 -35.62
C PHE A 681 -33.94 -13.11 -36.92
N PHE A 682 -33.31 -14.28 -36.96
CA PHE A 682 -32.63 -14.90 -38.09
C PHE A 682 -33.29 -16.24 -38.49
#